data_7a0dc3f3b58b5e2ff191b05b51ace67e
#
_entry.id   7a0dc3f3b58b5e2ff191b05b51ace67e
#
_cell.length_a   1.000
_cell.length_b   1.000
_cell.length_c   1.000
_cell.angle_alpha   90.00
_cell.angle_beta   90.00
_cell.angle_gamma   90.00
#
_symmetry.space_group_name_H-M   'P 1'
#
loop_
_entity.id
_entity.type
_entity.pdbx_description
1 polymer ?
#
loop_
_entity_poly.entity_id
_entity_poly.type
_entity_poly.pdbx_seq_one_letter_code
_entity_poly.pdbx_strand_id
1 'polypeptide(L)'
;MLLVRAHSWALWTGTNHFYIENSQLMSEINKSGISETASLRQFTENAYLNYAMYVINDRALPFIGDGLKPVQRRIVFAMSELRLNSDAKYSKSARTVGDVIGKYHPHGDSASYEAMVLMAQPFSYRYPLVDGQGNWGSPDDPKSFAAMRYTESKLTKYASTLLSELGQGTVTWVPNFDGTMEEPEHLPARLPNILLNGGSGIAVGMATDIPPHNLREVATACIRLLDKPKSTVRDLCEHIKGPDFPTGAEIISTKEDIQQIYETGRGAIRTRAVFHIEDGDIVITALPFQVSGTKILEQIAAQMQAKKLPMVVDLRDESDHENPTRIVIVPRSNRIDVESLMGHLFASTDLERTHRANFNMIGLDGRPRVKALNTLLSEWLEFRTETVLRRLQYRLDKILDRLHILEGLMVAFLNIDEVIRIVRTEDKPKAVLMKQFKISDVQADAILDLRLRQLAKLEEIKIRGEQDELNAERVNLEKTIGSKARLKTLIKKEIQADADEFGDDRCSAIVERSEAQAFKEKDLISTEPVTVVLSEKGWIRAAKGHEVDPQDLNYRSGDQLLQAVPGRSNQDIIFLDSTGRAYTVAAHTLPSARGQGEPLTGRVNPPAGAYFTGVMAGDEETQFVVASDAGYGFVTNLAGLRTKNKAGKGFISVPKGGIVLKPRIIQDIETQFVAAFSNEGRLLIFPLSELPVLGRGKGVKMLSIPPARVVERLEMMSHLVVFSERDTITVISGKRHINLKFNDLEHYRGERARRGLKLPRGFQKVDDVTLDGV
;
A
#
# COMPACT_ATOMS: atom_id res chain seq x y z
N MET A 1 -27.06 -4.04 -42.97
CA MET A 1 -26.14 -4.82 -43.82
C MET A 1 -24.90 -3.96 -44.02
N LEU A 2 -23.96 -4.07 -43.10
CA LEU A 2 -22.69 -3.33 -43.12
C LEU A 2 -21.61 -4.34 -43.57
N LEU A 3 -21.16 -4.17 -44.80
CA LEU A 3 -19.97 -4.85 -45.33
C LEU A 3 -18.74 -4.17 -44.71
N VAL A 4 -18.24 -4.73 -43.61
CA VAL A 4 -16.93 -4.32 -43.05
C VAL A 4 -15.88 -5.05 -43.87
N ARG A 5 -15.14 -4.30 -44.71
CA ARG A 5 -13.97 -4.83 -45.43
C ARG A 5 -12.90 -5.23 -44.41
N ALA A 6 -12.64 -6.51 -44.30
CA ALA A 6 -11.64 -7.11 -43.40
C ALA A 6 -10.18 -6.70 -43.67
N HIS A 7 -9.93 -5.76 -44.60
CA HIS A 7 -8.58 -5.45 -45.13
C HIS A 7 -7.74 -4.50 -44.22
N SER A 8 -8.28 -3.91 -43.16
CA SER A 8 -7.48 -2.97 -42.33
C SER A 8 -7.04 -3.51 -40.96
N TRP A 9 -7.47 -4.69 -40.56
CA TRP A 9 -7.17 -5.24 -39.24
C TRP A 9 -6.12 -6.38 -39.24
N ALA A 10 -5.83 -7.00 -40.36
CA ALA A 10 -4.83 -8.07 -40.47
C ALA A 10 -3.37 -7.58 -40.35
N LEU A 11 -3.13 -6.29 -40.42
CA LEU A 11 -1.78 -5.70 -40.31
C LEU A 11 -1.32 -5.45 -38.89
N TRP A 12 -2.14 -5.80 -37.85
CA TRP A 12 -1.86 -5.42 -36.46
C TRP A 12 -1.55 -6.58 -35.50
N THR A 13 -1.60 -7.84 -35.96
CA THR A 13 -1.34 -8.99 -35.08
C THR A 13 -0.08 -9.72 -35.54
N GLY A 14 1.06 -9.39 -34.94
CA GLY A 14 2.37 -9.98 -35.24
C GLY A 14 2.57 -11.37 -34.61
N THR A 15 1.85 -12.39 -35.09
CA THR A 15 2.17 -13.80 -34.79
C THR A 15 2.27 -14.58 -36.08
N ASN A 16 3.51 -14.95 -36.45
CA ASN A 16 3.84 -15.60 -37.72
C ASN A 16 3.19 -16.97 -37.93
N HIS A 17 2.78 -17.69 -36.91
CA HIS A 17 2.08 -18.98 -37.11
C HIS A 17 0.63 -18.78 -37.62
N PHE A 18 -0.02 -17.68 -37.21
CA PHE A 18 -1.34 -17.34 -37.71
C PHE A 18 -1.33 -16.74 -39.13
N TYR A 19 -0.20 -16.16 -39.55
CA TYR A 19 -0.06 -15.56 -40.89
C TYR A 19 0.03 -16.59 -42.01
N ILE A 20 0.69 -17.72 -41.76
CA ILE A 20 0.85 -18.76 -42.82
C ILE A 20 -0.47 -19.50 -43.07
N GLU A 21 -1.20 -19.89 -42.02
CA GLU A 21 -2.51 -20.52 -42.18
C GLU A 21 -3.57 -19.55 -42.75
N ASN A 22 -3.59 -18.31 -42.26
CA ASN A 22 -4.53 -17.31 -42.75
C ASN A 22 -4.17 -16.77 -44.15
N SER A 23 -2.88 -16.72 -44.55
CA SER A 23 -2.52 -16.32 -45.92
C SER A 23 -2.87 -17.39 -46.92
N GLN A 24 -2.78 -18.66 -46.58
CA GLN A 24 -3.28 -19.76 -47.42
C GLN A 24 -4.80 -19.76 -47.48
N LEU A 25 -5.50 -19.59 -46.37
CA LEU A 25 -6.95 -19.48 -46.30
C LEU A 25 -7.47 -18.25 -47.09
N MET A 26 -6.81 -17.10 -46.96
CA MET A 26 -7.13 -15.89 -47.73
C MET A 26 -6.81 -16.00 -49.20
N SER A 27 -5.76 -16.78 -49.59
CA SER A 27 -5.48 -17.04 -50.99
C SER A 27 -6.50 -17.99 -51.63
N GLU A 28 -7.06 -18.92 -50.88
CA GLU A 28 -8.14 -19.82 -51.32
C GLU A 28 -9.50 -19.08 -51.35
N ILE A 29 -9.80 -18.23 -50.39
CA ILE A 29 -11.02 -17.39 -50.34
C ILE A 29 -11.05 -16.41 -51.55
N ASN A 30 -9.92 -15.79 -51.89
CA ASN A 30 -9.83 -14.90 -53.05
C ASN A 30 -9.98 -15.64 -54.41
N LYS A 31 -9.72 -16.95 -54.42
CA LYS A 31 -9.92 -17.78 -55.63
C LYS A 31 -11.35 -18.31 -55.79
N SER A 32 -12.11 -18.43 -54.72
CA SER A 32 -13.44 -19.06 -54.69
C SER A 32 -14.61 -18.10 -54.74
N GLY A 33 -14.40 -16.79 -54.46
CA GLY A 33 -15.49 -15.81 -54.43
C GLY A 33 -16.54 -16.05 -53.35
N ILE A 34 -16.24 -16.88 -52.34
CA ILE A 34 -17.16 -17.24 -51.24
C ILE A 34 -16.99 -16.21 -50.12
N SER A 35 -18.04 -15.45 -49.86
CA SER A 35 -18.12 -14.62 -48.66
C SER A 35 -18.56 -15.48 -47.46
N GLU A 36 -17.70 -15.70 -46.47
CA GLU A 36 -18.12 -16.28 -45.20
C GLU A 36 -18.95 -15.26 -44.39
N THR A 37 -20.16 -15.66 -44.03
CA THR A 37 -21.03 -14.86 -43.11
C THR A 37 -20.88 -15.44 -41.71
N ALA A 38 -20.10 -14.77 -40.85
CA ALA A 38 -20.09 -15.05 -39.43
C ALA A 38 -21.11 -14.18 -38.68
N SER A 39 -21.74 -14.70 -37.63
CA SER A 39 -22.60 -13.87 -36.79
C SER A 39 -21.74 -12.77 -36.10
N LEU A 40 -22.27 -11.57 -35.95
CA LEU A 40 -21.57 -10.46 -35.26
C LEU A 40 -21.06 -10.90 -33.88
N ARG A 41 -21.85 -11.71 -33.17
CA ARG A 41 -21.49 -12.26 -31.87
C ARG A 41 -20.22 -13.12 -31.96
N GLN A 42 -20.20 -14.09 -32.83
CA GLN A 42 -19.04 -15.01 -33.00
C GLN A 42 -17.78 -14.27 -33.44
N PHE A 43 -17.93 -13.31 -34.34
CA PHE A 43 -16.82 -12.45 -34.77
C PHE A 43 -16.26 -11.65 -33.62
N THR A 44 -17.13 -11.02 -32.81
CA THR A 44 -16.74 -10.21 -31.64
C THR A 44 -16.08 -11.06 -30.56
N GLU A 45 -16.63 -12.26 -30.28
CA GLU A 45 -16.07 -13.19 -29.29
C GLU A 45 -14.67 -13.63 -29.70
N ASN A 46 -14.47 -14.04 -30.97
CA ASN A 46 -13.16 -14.45 -31.48
C ASN A 46 -12.17 -13.29 -31.52
N ALA A 47 -12.58 -12.12 -31.99
CA ALA A 47 -11.71 -10.93 -32.03
C ALA A 47 -11.26 -10.50 -30.62
N TYR A 48 -12.19 -10.54 -29.64
CA TYR A 48 -11.86 -10.21 -28.27
C TYR A 48 -10.95 -11.25 -27.62
N LEU A 49 -11.17 -12.54 -27.88
CA LEU A 49 -10.30 -13.61 -27.38
C LEU A 49 -8.87 -13.46 -27.91
N ASN A 50 -8.73 -13.25 -29.22
CA ASN A 50 -7.42 -13.03 -29.85
C ASN A 50 -6.71 -11.80 -29.29
N TYR A 51 -7.44 -10.69 -29.12
CA TYR A 51 -6.91 -9.49 -28.48
C TYR A 51 -6.49 -9.76 -27.04
N ALA A 52 -7.29 -10.49 -26.27
CA ALA A 52 -6.98 -10.83 -24.88
C ALA A 52 -5.69 -11.68 -24.79
N MET A 53 -5.56 -12.70 -25.66
CA MET A 53 -4.37 -13.54 -25.73
C MET A 53 -3.13 -12.73 -26.09
N TYR A 54 -3.24 -11.86 -27.09
CA TYR A 54 -2.15 -10.95 -27.47
C TYR A 54 -1.72 -10.04 -26.31
N VAL A 55 -2.68 -9.39 -25.63
CA VAL A 55 -2.36 -8.50 -24.50
C VAL A 55 -1.71 -9.26 -23.34
N ILE A 56 -2.10 -10.51 -23.10
CA ILE A 56 -1.53 -11.35 -22.04
C ILE A 56 -0.11 -11.77 -22.40
N ASN A 57 0.10 -12.37 -23.56
CA ASN A 57 1.36 -13.03 -23.91
C ASN A 57 2.41 -12.05 -24.46
N ASP A 58 1.99 -11.07 -25.28
CA ASP A 58 2.90 -10.25 -26.07
C ASP A 58 2.94 -8.78 -25.66
N ARG A 59 2.33 -8.41 -24.52
CA ARG A 59 2.29 -7.01 -24.10
C ARG A 59 2.46 -6.77 -22.61
N ALA A 60 1.61 -7.38 -21.76
CA ALA A 60 1.43 -6.93 -20.38
C ALA A 60 2.23 -7.72 -19.35
N LEU A 61 2.40 -9.04 -19.57
CA LEU A 61 3.05 -9.91 -18.61
C LEU A 61 4.53 -10.13 -18.98
N PRO A 62 5.43 -10.14 -17.97
CA PRO A 62 6.83 -10.49 -18.17
C PRO A 62 7.01 -12.01 -18.29
N PHE A 63 8.04 -12.43 -19.02
CA PHE A 63 8.48 -13.81 -19.07
C PHE A 63 9.38 -14.15 -17.88
N ILE A 64 9.22 -15.34 -17.30
CA ILE A 64 9.94 -15.75 -16.08
C ILE A 64 11.46 -15.79 -16.27
N GLY A 65 11.94 -16.18 -17.44
CA GLY A 65 13.37 -16.37 -17.73
C GLY A 65 14.17 -15.07 -17.69
N ASP A 66 13.76 -14.06 -18.46
CA ASP A 66 14.46 -12.77 -18.54
C ASP A 66 13.80 -11.63 -17.77
N GLY A 67 12.58 -11.84 -17.24
CA GLY A 67 11.87 -10.85 -16.45
C GLY A 67 11.38 -9.63 -17.24
N LEU A 68 11.34 -9.70 -18.56
CA LEU A 68 11.04 -8.57 -19.42
C LEU A 68 9.71 -8.75 -20.16
N LYS A 69 9.05 -7.63 -20.40
CA LYS A 69 7.98 -7.53 -21.38
C LYS A 69 8.56 -7.44 -22.79
N PRO A 70 7.81 -7.78 -23.83
CA PRO A 70 8.32 -7.74 -25.22
C PRO A 70 8.93 -6.39 -25.61
N VAL A 71 8.28 -5.26 -25.28
CA VAL A 71 8.83 -3.94 -25.60
C VAL A 71 10.18 -3.67 -24.89
N GLN A 72 10.31 -4.07 -23.63
CA GLN A 72 11.55 -3.90 -22.87
C GLN A 72 12.68 -4.75 -23.44
N ARG A 73 12.39 -6.02 -23.78
CA ARG A 73 13.34 -6.94 -24.41
C ARG A 73 13.84 -6.38 -25.74
N ARG A 74 12.95 -5.88 -26.58
CA ARG A 74 13.28 -5.28 -27.88
C ARG A 74 14.09 -4.00 -27.75
N ILE A 75 13.84 -3.17 -26.74
CA ILE A 75 14.66 -1.98 -26.48
C ILE A 75 16.08 -2.38 -26.09
N VAL A 76 16.24 -3.30 -25.12
CA VAL A 76 17.56 -3.76 -24.64
C VAL A 76 18.33 -4.44 -25.79
N PHE A 77 17.65 -5.26 -26.59
CA PHE A 77 18.24 -5.92 -27.76
C PHE A 77 18.65 -4.91 -28.83
N ALA A 78 17.79 -3.97 -29.22
CA ALA A 78 18.12 -2.93 -30.21
C ALA A 78 19.31 -2.07 -29.76
N MET A 79 19.40 -1.73 -28.49
CA MET A 79 20.55 -0.99 -27.95
C MET A 79 21.84 -1.81 -28.04
N SER A 80 21.77 -3.14 -27.86
CA SER A 80 22.91 -4.05 -28.05
C SER A 80 23.36 -4.09 -29.50
N GLU A 81 22.42 -4.21 -30.45
CA GLU A 81 22.71 -4.19 -31.91
C GLU A 81 23.32 -2.84 -32.34
N LEU A 82 22.89 -1.74 -31.74
CA LEU A 82 23.47 -0.42 -31.95
C LEU A 82 24.84 -0.25 -31.25
N ARG A 83 25.33 -1.27 -30.56
CA ARG A 83 26.56 -1.30 -29.77
C ARG A 83 26.63 -0.21 -28.71
N LEU A 84 25.48 0.11 -28.10
CA LEU A 84 25.36 1.08 -27.02
C LEU A 84 25.61 0.41 -25.66
N ASN A 85 26.71 -0.32 -25.53
CA ASN A 85 27.11 -0.96 -24.26
C ASN A 85 27.52 0.09 -23.23
N SER A 86 27.75 -0.33 -21.99
CA SER A 86 28.10 0.56 -20.86
C SER A 86 29.32 1.47 -21.13
N ASP A 87 30.30 0.98 -21.89
CA ASP A 87 31.53 1.70 -22.24
C ASP A 87 31.38 2.59 -23.48
N ALA A 88 30.26 2.48 -24.19
CA ALA A 88 30.00 3.29 -25.38
C ALA A 88 29.71 4.74 -25.04
N LYS A 89 29.85 5.62 -26.03
CA LYS A 89 29.35 6.99 -25.93
C LYS A 89 27.83 7.00 -25.97
N TYR A 90 27.26 7.94 -25.25
CA TYR A 90 25.81 8.18 -25.32
C TYR A 90 25.33 8.46 -26.74
N SER A 91 24.17 7.97 -27.08
CA SER A 91 23.47 8.20 -28.34
C SER A 91 22.10 8.81 -28.10
N LYS A 92 21.62 9.63 -29.03
CA LYS A 92 20.25 10.20 -28.94
C LYS A 92 19.20 9.08 -28.77
N SER A 93 18.34 9.22 -27.78
CA SER A 93 17.29 8.25 -27.50
C SER A 93 16.35 8.01 -28.69
N ALA A 94 16.14 9.07 -29.51
CA ALA A 94 15.35 8.98 -30.74
C ALA A 94 15.91 7.96 -31.73
N ARG A 95 17.24 7.69 -31.76
CA ARG A 95 17.85 6.67 -32.62
C ARG A 95 17.45 5.28 -32.15
N THR A 96 17.56 5.01 -30.84
CA THR A 96 17.15 3.71 -30.26
C THR A 96 15.66 3.46 -30.49
N VAL A 97 14.81 4.46 -30.20
CA VAL A 97 13.35 4.34 -30.40
C VAL A 97 13.03 4.10 -31.88
N GLY A 98 13.67 4.83 -32.79
CA GLY A 98 13.51 4.62 -34.24
C GLY A 98 13.85 3.21 -34.70
N ASP A 99 14.97 2.65 -34.21
CA ASP A 99 15.36 1.25 -34.51
C ASP A 99 14.37 0.25 -33.93
N VAL A 100 13.91 0.46 -32.69
CA VAL A 100 12.93 -0.43 -32.04
C VAL A 100 11.63 -0.49 -32.83
N ILE A 101 11.03 0.65 -33.17
CA ILE A 101 9.75 0.67 -33.88
C ILE A 101 9.88 0.25 -35.36
N GLY A 102 11.01 0.56 -35.96
CA GLY A 102 11.25 0.24 -37.39
C GLY A 102 11.61 -1.23 -37.63
N LYS A 103 12.23 -1.90 -36.65
CA LYS A 103 12.76 -3.26 -36.83
C LYS A 103 12.02 -4.34 -36.04
N TYR A 104 11.56 -4.05 -34.81
CA TYR A 104 11.13 -5.08 -33.87
C TYR A 104 9.74 -4.87 -33.27
N HIS A 105 9.34 -3.61 -33.00
CA HIS A 105 8.14 -3.32 -32.23
C HIS A 105 7.22 -2.33 -32.95
N PRO A 106 6.28 -2.80 -33.82
CA PRO A 106 5.46 -1.94 -34.68
C PRO A 106 4.34 -1.23 -33.90
N HIS A 107 4.72 -0.43 -32.88
CA HIS A 107 3.82 0.30 -32.00
C HIS A 107 4.25 1.77 -31.93
N GLY A 108 3.48 2.61 -31.22
CA GLY A 108 3.77 4.02 -31.08
C GLY A 108 5.15 4.31 -30.44
N ASP A 109 5.84 5.32 -30.97
CA ASP A 109 7.14 5.78 -30.49
C ASP A 109 7.09 6.24 -29.04
N SER A 110 6.03 6.94 -28.65
CA SER A 110 5.83 7.42 -27.26
C SER A 110 5.80 6.25 -26.26
N ALA A 111 5.09 5.16 -26.56
CA ALA A 111 5.02 4.00 -25.68
C ALA A 111 6.38 3.30 -25.51
N SER A 112 7.14 3.17 -26.62
CA SER A 112 8.49 2.62 -26.60
C SER A 112 9.46 3.51 -25.82
N TYR A 113 9.36 4.82 -26.00
CA TYR A 113 10.17 5.79 -25.25
C TYR A 113 9.82 5.81 -23.76
N GLU A 114 8.54 5.80 -23.39
CA GLU A 114 8.11 5.69 -21.97
C GLU A 114 8.64 4.44 -21.30
N ALA A 115 8.62 3.29 -21.97
CA ALA A 115 9.20 2.06 -21.44
C ALA A 115 10.71 2.20 -21.23
N MET A 116 11.41 2.84 -22.15
CA MET A 116 12.85 3.13 -22.04
C MET A 116 13.15 4.08 -20.90
N VAL A 117 12.33 5.11 -20.70
CA VAL A 117 12.45 6.07 -19.59
C VAL A 117 12.33 5.37 -18.24
N LEU A 118 11.33 4.51 -18.06
CA LEU A 118 11.18 3.75 -16.82
C LEU A 118 12.40 2.88 -16.50
N MET A 119 13.00 2.25 -17.51
CA MET A 119 14.22 1.42 -17.35
C MET A 119 15.48 2.24 -17.02
N ALA A 120 15.43 3.57 -17.20
CA ALA A 120 16.52 4.48 -16.88
C ALA A 120 16.37 5.17 -15.51
N GLN A 121 15.18 5.14 -14.91
CA GLN A 121 14.89 5.84 -13.66
C GLN A 121 15.35 5.02 -12.44
N PRO A 122 16.33 5.50 -11.65
CA PRO A 122 16.83 4.77 -10.47
C PRO A 122 15.81 4.72 -9.32
N PHE A 123 14.77 5.59 -9.34
CA PHE A 123 13.66 5.57 -8.40
C PHE A 123 12.49 4.68 -8.84
N SER A 124 12.52 4.17 -10.10
CA SER A 124 11.52 3.24 -10.65
C SER A 124 12.04 1.82 -10.74
N TYR A 125 13.33 1.64 -11.09
CA TYR A 125 14.01 0.37 -11.22
C TYR A 125 15.05 0.21 -10.12
N ARG A 126 15.05 -0.94 -9.44
CA ARG A 126 16.05 -1.25 -8.40
C ARG A 126 17.44 -1.43 -9.02
N TYR A 127 17.49 -2.01 -10.23
CA TYR A 127 18.69 -2.19 -11.06
C TYR A 127 18.40 -1.69 -12.48
N PRO A 128 18.63 -0.39 -12.76
CA PRO A 128 18.36 0.19 -14.07
C PRO A 128 19.09 -0.52 -15.21
N LEU A 129 18.41 -0.68 -16.33
CA LEU A 129 18.96 -1.30 -17.56
C LEU A 129 19.49 -0.27 -18.55
N VAL A 130 18.98 0.94 -18.49
CA VAL A 130 19.38 2.07 -19.34
C VAL A 130 20.07 3.12 -18.49
N ASP A 131 21.19 3.62 -18.97
CA ASP A 131 21.91 4.76 -18.43
C ASP A 131 21.56 5.98 -19.30
N GLY A 132 20.91 6.97 -18.69
CA GLY A 132 20.36 8.11 -19.36
C GLY A 132 21.06 9.42 -19.03
N GLN A 133 21.30 10.26 -20.04
CA GLN A 133 21.79 11.62 -19.88
C GLN A 133 20.74 12.64 -20.34
N GLY A 134 20.50 13.66 -19.50
CA GLY A 134 19.45 14.65 -19.71
C GLY A 134 18.32 14.52 -18.68
N ASN A 135 17.14 15.06 -18.98
CA ASN A 135 15.98 14.96 -18.11
C ASN A 135 15.19 13.68 -18.40
N TRP A 136 15.25 12.72 -17.48
CA TRP A 136 14.53 11.45 -17.50
C TRP A 136 13.39 11.39 -16.48
N GLY A 137 12.89 12.53 -16.00
CA GLY A 137 11.89 12.65 -14.95
C GLY A 137 12.51 12.72 -13.55
N SER A 138 11.67 12.90 -12.56
CA SER A 138 12.05 12.96 -11.15
C SER A 138 11.15 12.06 -10.30
N PRO A 139 11.51 11.76 -9.05
CA PRO A 139 10.60 11.04 -8.13
C PRO A 139 9.25 11.73 -7.95
N ASP A 140 9.21 13.06 -8.03
CA ASP A 140 7.98 13.84 -7.92
C ASP A 140 7.09 13.76 -9.15
N ASP A 141 7.69 13.80 -10.32
CA ASP A 141 6.99 13.66 -11.59
C ASP A 141 7.75 12.72 -12.53
N PRO A 142 7.55 11.39 -12.40
CA PRO A 142 8.20 10.40 -13.24
C PRO A 142 7.86 10.53 -14.74
N LYS A 143 6.78 11.24 -15.07
CA LYS A 143 6.33 11.44 -16.45
C LYS A 143 6.78 12.75 -17.09
N SER A 144 7.37 13.65 -16.32
CA SER A 144 7.90 14.92 -16.81
C SER A 144 9.33 14.78 -17.31
N PHE A 145 9.54 13.90 -18.27
CA PHE A 145 10.81 13.69 -18.95
C PHE A 145 10.87 14.48 -20.27
N ALA A 146 12.10 14.81 -20.71
CA ALA A 146 12.30 15.51 -21.97
C ALA A 146 11.99 14.63 -23.19
N ALA A 147 11.60 15.22 -24.29
CA ALA A 147 11.38 14.48 -25.53
C ALA A 147 12.65 13.74 -25.99
N MET A 148 12.50 12.58 -26.62
CA MET A 148 13.58 11.67 -27.02
C MET A 148 14.68 12.29 -27.90
N ARG A 149 14.41 13.42 -28.56
CA ARG A 149 15.40 14.18 -29.32
C ARG A 149 16.40 14.95 -28.46
N TYR A 150 16.08 15.20 -27.18
CA TYR A 150 16.94 15.90 -26.23
C TYR A 150 17.72 14.95 -25.33
N THR A 151 17.16 13.79 -24.98
CA THR A 151 17.81 12.81 -24.12
C THR A 151 18.81 11.94 -24.90
N GLU A 152 19.82 11.46 -24.19
CA GLU A 152 20.80 10.52 -24.70
C GLU A 152 20.85 9.30 -23.77
N SER A 153 21.20 8.14 -24.33
CA SER A 153 21.14 6.87 -23.60
C SER A 153 22.18 5.88 -24.07
N LYS A 154 22.52 4.95 -23.20
CA LYS A 154 23.29 3.73 -23.42
C LYS A 154 22.83 2.66 -22.43
N LEU A 155 23.32 1.43 -22.54
CA LEU A 155 23.05 0.37 -21.57
C LEU A 155 23.90 0.56 -20.29
N THR A 156 23.35 0.16 -19.15
CA THR A 156 24.11 0.07 -17.90
C THR A 156 25.04 -1.15 -17.89
N LYS A 157 25.98 -1.21 -16.95
CA LYS A 157 26.77 -2.42 -16.72
C LYS A 157 25.89 -3.61 -16.35
N TYR A 158 24.85 -3.40 -15.53
CA TYR A 158 23.91 -4.43 -15.13
C TYR A 158 23.18 -5.08 -16.32
N ALA A 159 22.88 -4.34 -17.38
CA ALA A 159 22.25 -4.88 -18.59
C ALA A 159 23.09 -6.00 -19.25
N SER A 160 24.41 -6.06 -18.98
CA SER A 160 25.25 -7.16 -19.46
C SER A 160 24.82 -8.53 -18.93
N THR A 161 24.16 -8.59 -17.78
CA THR A 161 23.61 -9.84 -17.21
C THR A 161 22.51 -10.46 -18.09
N LEU A 162 21.93 -9.66 -18.99
CA LEU A 162 20.90 -10.09 -19.96
C LEU A 162 21.48 -10.39 -21.35
N LEU A 163 22.63 -9.81 -21.71
CA LEU A 163 23.12 -9.75 -23.08
C LEU A 163 24.42 -10.51 -23.33
N SER A 164 25.27 -10.69 -22.31
CA SER A 164 26.66 -11.21 -22.49
C SER A 164 26.75 -12.59 -23.12
N GLU A 165 25.70 -13.39 -23.04
CA GLU A 165 25.67 -14.73 -23.63
C GLU A 165 24.87 -14.82 -24.94
N LEU A 166 24.33 -13.71 -25.45
CA LEU A 166 23.43 -13.67 -26.61
C LEU A 166 24.02 -14.34 -27.87
N GLY A 167 25.29 -14.09 -28.16
CA GLY A 167 25.99 -14.65 -29.31
C GLY A 167 26.55 -16.06 -29.11
N GLN A 168 26.17 -16.77 -28.04
CA GLN A 168 26.76 -18.05 -27.66
C GLN A 168 25.80 -19.24 -27.81
N GLY A 169 24.87 -19.17 -28.76
CA GLY A 169 23.91 -20.24 -29.05
C GLY A 169 22.85 -20.44 -27.96
N THR A 170 22.68 -19.48 -27.07
CA THR A 170 21.82 -19.58 -25.88
C THR A 170 20.36 -19.24 -26.14
N VAL A 171 20.09 -18.53 -27.25
CA VAL A 171 18.75 -18.02 -27.58
C VAL A 171 18.15 -18.74 -28.78
N THR A 172 16.82 -18.76 -28.81
CA THR A 172 16.06 -19.11 -30.01
C THR A 172 15.81 -17.81 -30.78
N TRP A 173 16.19 -17.79 -32.05
CA TRP A 173 15.94 -16.67 -32.94
C TRP A 173 14.59 -16.86 -33.62
N VAL A 174 13.78 -15.82 -33.64
CA VAL A 174 12.47 -15.80 -34.29
C VAL A 174 12.41 -14.64 -35.27
N PRO A 175 11.65 -14.77 -36.38
CA PRO A 175 11.45 -13.66 -37.29
C PRO A 175 10.81 -12.48 -36.56
N ASN A 176 11.24 -11.26 -36.93
CA ASN A 176 10.58 -10.03 -36.47
C ASN A 176 9.18 -9.89 -37.09
N PHE A 177 8.47 -8.81 -36.79
CA PHE A 177 7.07 -8.61 -37.22
C PHE A 177 6.84 -8.62 -38.76
N ASP A 178 7.83 -8.30 -39.58
CA ASP A 178 7.74 -8.29 -41.03
C ASP A 178 8.54 -9.44 -41.71
N GLY A 179 9.21 -10.28 -40.92
CA GLY A 179 9.98 -11.42 -41.40
C GLY A 179 11.28 -11.06 -42.10
N THR A 180 11.72 -9.80 -42.05
CA THR A 180 12.96 -9.34 -42.74
C THR A 180 14.20 -9.52 -41.89
N MET A 181 14.06 -9.64 -40.59
CA MET A 181 15.14 -9.78 -39.61
C MET A 181 14.76 -10.82 -38.56
N GLU A 182 15.73 -11.18 -37.72
CA GLU A 182 15.51 -12.05 -36.57
C GLU A 182 15.67 -11.27 -35.24
N GLU A 183 14.89 -11.64 -34.26
CA GLU A 183 15.01 -11.15 -32.89
C GLU A 183 15.09 -12.34 -31.91
N PRO A 184 15.73 -12.19 -30.72
CA PRO A 184 15.72 -13.26 -29.73
C PRO A 184 14.33 -13.39 -29.09
N GLU A 185 13.82 -14.62 -29.07
CA GLU A 185 12.54 -14.91 -28.40
C GLU A 185 12.60 -14.47 -26.92
N HIS A 186 13.69 -14.82 -26.23
CA HIS A 186 14.00 -14.42 -24.85
C HIS A 186 15.48 -14.13 -24.71
N LEU A 187 15.86 -13.27 -23.75
CA LEU A 187 17.27 -12.99 -23.45
C LEU A 187 17.83 -14.01 -22.45
N PRO A 188 19.14 -14.36 -22.57
CA PRO A 188 19.79 -15.36 -21.72
C PRO A 188 20.17 -14.80 -20.34
N ALA A 189 19.19 -14.42 -19.53
CA ALA A 189 19.42 -13.77 -18.25
C ALA A 189 20.27 -14.64 -17.30
N ARG A 190 21.31 -14.04 -16.75
CA ARG A 190 22.21 -14.67 -15.79
C ARG A 190 21.72 -14.58 -14.34
N LEU A 191 20.81 -13.65 -14.05
CA LEU A 191 20.14 -13.41 -12.78
C LEU A 191 18.63 -13.36 -12.95
N PRO A 192 17.82 -13.69 -11.92
CA PRO A 192 16.36 -13.67 -12.01
C PRO A 192 15.82 -12.24 -12.00
N ASN A 193 15.99 -11.53 -13.12
CA ASN A 193 15.61 -10.13 -13.29
C ASN A 193 14.13 -9.86 -12.97
N ILE A 194 13.27 -10.87 -13.13
CA ILE A 194 11.85 -10.81 -12.75
C ILE A 194 11.62 -10.45 -11.28
N LEU A 195 12.49 -10.87 -10.37
CA LEU A 195 12.46 -10.50 -8.96
C LEU A 195 13.29 -9.25 -8.68
N LEU A 196 14.43 -9.09 -9.34
CA LEU A 196 15.37 -8.00 -9.06
C LEU A 196 14.77 -6.63 -9.37
N ASN A 197 14.13 -6.49 -10.51
CA ASN A 197 13.45 -5.26 -10.91
C ASN A 197 11.93 -5.33 -10.74
N GLY A 198 11.38 -6.54 -10.60
CA GLY A 198 9.94 -6.73 -10.56
C GLY A 198 9.26 -6.31 -11.85
N GLY A 199 7.99 -5.97 -11.75
CA GLY A 199 7.21 -5.46 -12.88
C GLY A 199 5.74 -5.37 -12.58
N SER A 200 5.09 -4.36 -13.15
CA SER A 200 3.64 -4.19 -13.08
C SER A 200 3.03 -4.20 -14.47
N GLY A 201 1.82 -4.73 -14.61
CA GLY A 201 1.11 -4.77 -15.88
C GLY A 201 -0.34 -5.17 -15.72
N ILE A 202 -1.20 -4.59 -16.56
CA ILE A 202 -2.62 -4.87 -16.59
C ILE A 202 -2.95 -5.51 -17.92
N ALA A 203 -3.39 -6.77 -17.87
CA ALA A 203 -3.86 -7.53 -19.02
C ALA A 203 -5.38 -7.70 -18.98
N VAL A 204 -5.94 -8.38 -19.96
CA VAL A 204 -7.37 -8.70 -19.97
C VAL A 204 -7.64 -9.85 -18.99
N GLY A 205 -8.43 -9.57 -17.97
CA GLY A 205 -8.81 -10.56 -16.95
C GLY A 205 -7.76 -10.89 -15.91
N MET A 206 -6.54 -10.34 -16.01
CA MET A 206 -5.46 -10.55 -15.04
C MET A 206 -4.49 -9.38 -14.99
N ALA A 207 -3.73 -9.30 -13.91
CA ALA A 207 -2.69 -8.30 -13.72
C ALA A 207 -1.44 -8.96 -13.13
N THR A 208 -0.30 -8.29 -13.26
CA THR A 208 0.94 -8.59 -12.55
C THR A 208 1.38 -7.38 -11.75
N ASP A 209 1.92 -7.62 -10.57
CA ASP A 209 2.53 -6.60 -9.72
C ASP A 209 3.59 -7.28 -8.84
N ILE A 210 4.80 -7.34 -9.35
CA ILE A 210 5.92 -8.03 -8.70
C ILE A 210 6.84 -6.95 -8.14
N PRO A 211 6.97 -6.84 -6.81
CA PRO A 211 7.88 -5.87 -6.19
C PRO A 211 9.34 -6.25 -6.45
N PRO A 212 10.26 -5.27 -6.51
CA PRO A 212 11.68 -5.51 -6.66
C PRO A 212 12.29 -6.11 -5.39
N HIS A 213 13.44 -6.79 -5.54
CA HIS A 213 14.16 -7.47 -4.45
C HIS A 213 15.66 -7.21 -4.52
N ASN A 214 16.33 -7.37 -3.38
CA ASN A 214 17.78 -7.22 -3.29
C ASN A 214 18.51 -8.37 -3.99
N LEU A 215 19.53 -8.04 -4.80
CA LEU A 215 20.25 -8.98 -5.63
C LEU A 215 21.02 -10.02 -4.80
N ARG A 216 21.73 -9.62 -3.75
CA ARG A 216 22.47 -10.55 -2.89
C ARG A 216 21.56 -11.56 -2.21
N GLU A 217 20.40 -11.12 -1.74
CA GLU A 217 19.40 -11.98 -1.11
C GLU A 217 18.84 -13.01 -2.11
N VAL A 218 18.46 -12.58 -3.29
CA VAL A 218 17.92 -13.45 -4.35
C VAL A 218 18.98 -14.43 -4.86
N ALA A 219 20.20 -13.99 -5.08
CA ALA A 219 21.32 -14.86 -5.50
C ALA A 219 21.59 -15.95 -4.45
N THR A 220 21.64 -15.58 -3.17
CA THR A 220 21.82 -16.55 -2.08
C THR A 220 20.67 -17.57 -2.02
N ALA A 221 19.43 -17.16 -2.24
CA ALA A 221 18.29 -18.05 -2.30
C ALA A 221 18.36 -19.01 -3.50
N CYS A 222 18.79 -18.53 -4.67
CA CYS A 222 19.05 -19.39 -5.84
C CYS A 222 20.13 -20.43 -5.56
N ILE A 223 21.24 -20.04 -4.90
CA ILE A 223 22.30 -20.94 -4.48
C ILE A 223 21.76 -22.00 -3.49
N ARG A 224 20.92 -21.57 -2.53
CA ARG A 224 20.27 -22.47 -1.60
C ARG A 224 19.40 -23.52 -2.31
N LEU A 225 18.59 -23.11 -3.29
CA LEU A 225 17.75 -24.03 -4.09
C LEU A 225 18.60 -24.98 -4.93
N LEU A 226 19.69 -24.51 -5.52
CA LEU A 226 20.64 -25.39 -6.19
C LEU A 226 21.18 -26.46 -5.24
N ASP A 227 21.49 -26.15 -3.98
CA ASP A 227 21.99 -27.12 -2.99
C ASP A 227 20.89 -28.03 -2.46
N LYS A 228 19.73 -27.47 -2.15
CA LYS A 228 18.59 -28.18 -1.59
C LYS A 228 17.32 -27.89 -2.44
N PRO A 229 17.10 -28.64 -3.53
CA PRO A 229 15.97 -28.38 -4.47
C PRO A 229 14.57 -28.49 -3.84
N LYS A 230 14.46 -29.12 -2.65
CA LYS A 230 13.20 -29.25 -1.90
C LYS A 230 13.02 -28.17 -0.82
N SER A 231 13.80 -27.08 -0.86
CA SER A 231 13.64 -25.98 0.08
C SER A 231 12.23 -25.38 -0.01
N THR A 232 11.65 -25.18 1.18
CA THR A 232 10.32 -24.55 1.30
C THR A 232 10.44 -23.02 1.14
N VAL A 233 9.31 -22.32 1.00
CA VAL A 233 9.28 -20.87 0.99
C VAL A 233 9.88 -20.30 2.28
N ARG A 234 9.60 -20.94 3.43
CA ARG A 234 10.16 -20.56 4.73
C ARG A 234 11.70 -20.61 4.73
N ASP A 235 12.29 -21.67 4.15
CA ASP A 235 13.77 -21.78 4.05
C ASP A 235 14.35 -20.66 3.16
N LEU A 236 13.60 -20.23 2.13
CA LEU A 236 14.03 -19.14 1.25
C LEU A 236 13.89 -17.77 1.92
N CYS A 237 12.92 -17.59 2.80
CA CYS A 237 12.76 -16.36 3.60
C CYS A 237 13.89 -16.15 4.61
N GLU A 238 14.72 -17.17 4.89
CA GLU A 238 15.96 -16.99 5.64
C GLU A 238 16.96 -16.11 4.86
N HIS A 239 16.89 -16.10 3.54
CA HIS A 239 17.75 -15.33 2.63
C HIS A 239 17.05 -14.10 2.08
N ILE A 240 15.86 -14.26 1.47
CA ILE A 240 15.04 -13.16 0.96
C ILE A 240 14.14 -12.66 2.10
N LYS A 241 14.53 -11.56 2.73
CA LYS A 241 13.81 -11.01 3.89
C LYS A 241 12.48 -10.36 3.51
N GLY A 242 12.38 -9.82 2.30
CA GLY A 242 11.23 -9.12 1.76
C GLY A 242 11.60 -8.36 0.50
N PRO A 243 10.66 -7.65 -0.11
CA PRO A 243 10.93 -6.73 -1.21
C PRO A 243 11.96 -5.67 -0.83
N ASP A 244 12.61 -5.07 -1.82
CA ASP A 244 13.61 -4.02 -1.65
C ASP A 244 13.35 -2.91 -2.67
N PHE A 245 12.60 -1.89 -2.24
CA PHE A 245 12.20 -0.79 -3.10
C PHE A 245 13.34 0.23 -3.26
N PRO A 246 13.48 0.87 -4.44
CA PRO A 246 14.58 1.80 -4.70
C PRO A 246 14.51 3.12 -3.93
N THR A 247 13.35 3.45 -3.32
CA THR A 247 13.12 4.76 -2.66
C THR A 247 13.50 4.82 -1.19
N GLY A 248 13.94 3.74 -0.59
CA GLY A 248 14.47 3.72 0.79
C GLY A 248 13.42 3.78 1.91
N ALA A 249 12.13 3.75 1.61
CA ALA A 249 11.07 3.70 2.63
C ALA A 249 11.12 2.40 3.44
N GLU A 250 10.68 2.45 4.70
CA GLU A 250 10.58 1.28 5.56
C GLU A 250 9.44 0.35 5.15
N ILE A 251 9.68 -0.95 5.18
CA ILE A 251 8.64 -1.99 5.06
C ILE A 251 8.17 -2.33 6.48
N ILE A 252 6.89 -2.12 6.74
CA ILE A 252 6.27 -2.33 8.06
C ILE A 252 5.32 -3.55 8.09
N SER A 253 5.25 -4.32 7.01
CA SER A 253 4.56 -5.62 7.01
C SER A 253 5.29 -6.62 7.88
N THR A 254 4.53 -7.49 8.57
CA THR A 254 5.12 -8.53 9.41
C THR A 254 5.85 -9.59 8.60
N LYS A 255 6.74 -10.33 9.22
CA LYS A 255 7.45 -11.44 8.57
C LYS A 255 6.47 -12.52 8.09
N GLU A 256 5.42 -12.75 8.84
CA GLU A 256 4.35 -13.69 8.54
C GLU A 256 3.56 -13.27 7.30
N ASP A 257 3.21 -11.98 7.19
CA ASP A 257 2.53 -11.42 6.01
C ASP A 257 3.40 -11.58 4.76
N ILE A 258 4.69 -11.23 4.86
CA ILE A 258 5.65 -11.36 3.75
C ILE A 258 5.79 -12.84 3.34
N GLN A 259 5.93 -13.76 4.30
CA GLN A 259 5.99 -15.20 4.03
C GLN A 259 4.72 -15.68 3.34
N GLN A 260 3.54 -15.27 3.79
CA GLN A 260 2.27 -15.62 3.15
C GLN A 260 2.18 -15.13 1.70
N ILE A 261 2.69 -13.92 1.42
CA ILE A 261 2.78 -13.40 0.05
C ILE A 261 3.65 -14.31 -0.81
N TYR A 262 4.80 -14.74 -0.30
CA TYR A 262 5.71 -15.62 -1.04
C TYR A 262 5.17 -17.06 -1.21
N GLU A 263 4.34 -17.53 -0.29
CA GLU A 263 3.68 -18.84 -0.40
C GLU A 263 2.53 -18.82 -1.42
N THR A 264 1.75 -17.74 -1.44
CA THR A 264 0.55 -17.66 -2.29
C THR A 264 0.80 -16.94 -3.62
N GLY A 265 1.88 -16.18 -3.73
CA GLY A 265 2.16 -15.26 -4.84
C GLY A 265 1.25 -14.03 -4.87
N ARG A 266 0.49 -13.76 -3.80
CA ARG A 266 -0.45 -12.63 -3.71
C ARG A 266 -0.48 -12.06 -2.31
N GLY A 267 -0.69 -10.74 -2.23
CA GLY A 267 -0.88 -10.04 -0.95
C GLY A 267 -0.69 -8.55 -1.05
N ALA A 268 -0.35 -7.95 0.09
CA ALA A 268 -0.17 -6.51 0.22
C ALA A 268 1.02 -6.21 1.13
N ILE A 269 1.87 -5.28 0.73
CA ILE A 269 3.08 -4.87 1.44
C ILE A 269 2.87 -3.43 1.86
N ARG A 270 2.98 -3.17 3.16
CA ARG A 270 2.89 -1.82 3.71
C ARG A 270 4.28 -1.21 3.79
N THR A 271 4.41 0.01 3.28
CA THR A 271 5.62 0.82 3.34
C THR A 271 5.32 2.15 3.99
N ARG A 272 6.28 2.69 4.73
CA ARG A 272 6.16 3.94 5.47
C ARG A 272 7.37 4.82 5.19
N ALA A 273 7.13 6.12 5.09
CA ALA A 273 8.17 7.14 4.94
C ALA A 273 9.12 7.14 6.13
N VAL A 274 10.38 7.46 5.86
CA VAL A 274 11.41 7.65 6.89
C VAL A 274 11.53 9.12 7.23
N PHE A 275 11.56 9.44 8.50
CA PHE A 275 11.75 10.79 9.00
C PHE A 275 12.73 10.84 10.17
N HIS A 276 13.30 11.99 10.40
CA HIS A 276 14.09 12.30 11.59
C HIS A 276 13.81 13.75 12.03
N ILE A 277 14.33 14.14 13.18
CA ILE A 277 14.14 15.48 13.72
C ILE A 277 15.45 16.23 13.59
N GLU A 278 15.43 17.39 12.93
CA GLU A 278 16.55 18.33 12.79
C GLU A 278 16.12 19.69 13.38
N ASP A 279 16.84 20.18 14.38
CA ASP A 279 16.61 21.48 15.02
C ASP A 279 15.16 21.74 15.48
N GLY A 280 14.38 20.68 15.69
CA GLY A 280 12.98 20.73 16.07
C GLY A 280 12.00 20.62 14.89
N ASP A 281 12.47 20.66 13.65
CA ASP A 281 11.69 20.40 12.44
C ASP A 281 11.68 18.89 12.13
N ILE A 282 10.60 18.42 11.52
CA ILE A 282 10.45 17.02 11.08
C ILE A 282 10.87 16.95 9.62
N VAL A 283 11.94 16.21 9.33
CA VAL A 283 12.50 16.05 7.99
C VAL A 283 12.21 14.65 7.47
N ILE A 284 11.47 14.55 6.38
CA ILE A 284 11.20 13.31 5.68
C ILE A 284 12.28 13.10 4.61
N THR A 285 12.99 11.97 4.69
CA THR A 285 14.13 11.64 3.82
C THR A 285 13.87 10.51 2.85
N ALA A 286 12.82 9.72 3.05
CA ALA A 286 12.41 8.69 2.11
C ALA A 286 10.90 8.55 2.07
N LEU A 287 10.35 8.38 0.87
CA LEU A 287 8.93 8.21 0.61
C LEU A 287 8.64 6.77 0.14
N PRO A 288 7.42 6.25 0.38
CA PRO A 288 6.96 5.00 -0.22
C PRO A 288 7.13 4.99 -1.73
N PHE A 289 7.40 3.82 -2.28
CA PHE A 289 7.59 3.64 -3.72
C PHE A 289 6.42 4.21 -4.54
N GLN A 290 6.72 4.95 -5.62
CA GLN A 290 5.73 5.63 -6.47
C GLN A 290 4.86 6.67 -5.72
N VAL A 291 5.40 7.31 -4.72
CA VAL A 291 4.77 8.46 -4.04
C VAL A 291 5.58 9.71 -4.34
N SER A 292 4.89 10.76 -4.78
CA SER A 292 5.46 12.07 -5.08
C SER A 292 5.50 12.95 -3.81
N GLY A 293 6.59 13.66 -3.59
CA GLY A 293 6.74 14.63 -2.50
C GLY A 293 5.74 15.77 -2.62
N THR A 294 5.55 16.32 -3.82
CA THR A 294 4.55 17.36 -4.10
C THR A 294 3.15 16.92 -3.67
N LYS A 295 2.75 15.66 -3.95
CA LYS A 295 1.45 15.13 -3.53
C LYS A 295 1.32 15.06 -2.01
N ILE A 296 2.38 14.69 -1.30
CA ILE A 296 2.40 14.69 0.17
C ILE A 296 2.22 16.10 0.71
N LEU A 297 2.94 17.07 0.16
CA LEU A 297 2.80 18.49 0.54
C LEU A 297 1.38 18.99 0.32
N GLU A 298 0.76 18.67 -0.81
CA GLU A 298 -0.65 19.02 -1.09
C GLU A 298 -1.62 18.39 -0.08
N GLN A 299 -1.44 17.10 0.26
CA GLN A 299 -2.28 16.39 1.23
C GLN A 299 -2.17 17.00 2.63
N ILE A 300 -0.96 17.37 3.08
CA ILE A 300 -0.73 17.99 4.38
C ILE A 300 -1.26 19.44 4.35
N ALA A 301 -0.99 20.22 3.32
CA ALA A 301 -1.47 21.58 3.16
C ALA A 301 -3.01 21.66 3.17
N ALA A 302 -3.68 20.72 2.50
CA ALA A 302 -5.15 20.64 2.53
C ALA A 302 -5.68 20.41 3.96
N GLN A 303 -5.01 19.60 4.76
CA GLN A 303 -5.37 19.40 6.17
C GLN A 303 -5.11 20.65 7.02
N MET A 304 -4.01 21.38 6.76
CA MET A 304 -3.71 22.65 7.44
C MET A 304 -4.79 23.70 7.11
N GLN A 305 -5.17 23.86 5.84
CA GLN A 305 -6.24 24.76 5.40
C GLN A 305 -7.60 24.41 6.04
N ALA A 306 -7.88 23.11 6.16
CA ALA A 306 -9.07 22.60 6.85
C ALA A 306 -8.99 22.74 8.39
N LYS A 307 -7.90 23.33 8.93
CA LYS A 307 -7.63 23.46 10.38
C LYS A 307 -7.57 22.14 11.13
N LYS A 308 -7.27 21.05 10.46
CA LYS A 308 -7.11 19.73 11.05
C LYS A 308 -5.70 19.48 11.63
N LEU A 309 -4.73 20.32 11.27
CA LEU A 309 -3.34 20.25 11.73
C LEU A 309 -2.90 21.60 12.35
N PRO A 310 -3.50 22.04 13.48
CA PRO A 310 -3.15 23.31 14.10
C PRO A 310 -1.75 23.34 14.70
N MET A 311 -1.10 22.17 14.84
CA MET A 311 0.25 22.00 15.36
C MET A 311 1.34 22.19 14.29
N VAL A 312 1.01 22.24 13.01
CA VAL A 312 1.95 22.49 11.91
C VAL A 312 1.82 23.95 11.47
N VAL A 313 2.96 24.63 11.32
CA VAL A 313 3.00 26.08 10.93
C VAL A 313 3.37 26.23 9.46
N ASP A 314 4.34 25.44 9.00
CA ASP A 314 4.90 25.58 7.66
C ASP A 314 5.31 24.24 7.07
N LEU A 315 5.35 24.19 5.74
CA LEU A 315 5.79 23.04 4.94
C LEU A 315 6.76 23.54 3.88
N ARG A 316 7.90 22.90 3.75
CA ARG A 316 8.91 23.25 2.76
C ARG A 316 9.37 22.02 1.99
N ASP A 317 9.59 22.18 0.70
CA ASP A 317 10.30 21.21 -0.12
C ASP A 317 11.76 21.72 -0.27
N GLU A 318 12.67 20.99 0.31
CA GLU A 318 14.11 21.26 0.26
C GLU A 318 14.84 20.17 -0.54
N SER A 319 14.09 19.40 -1.35
CA SER A 319 14.66 18.33 -2.18
C SER A 319 15.58 18.92 -3.26
N ASP A 320 16.75 18.34 -3.43
CA ASP A 320 17.74 18.71 -4.43
C ASP A 320 18.40 17.46 -5.06
N HIS A 321 19.47 17.66 -5.82
CA HIS A 321 20.20 16.55 -6.47
C HIS A 321 21.02 15.69 -5.51
N GLU A 322 21.41 16.22 -4.35
CA GLU A 322 22.13 15.48 -3.29
C GLU A 322 21.12 14.76 -2.36
N ASN A 323 19.99 15.42 -2.09
CA ASN A 323 18.91 14.91 -1.25
C ASN A 323 17.60 14.86 -2.08
N PRO A 324 17.40 13.81 -2.89
CA PRO A 324 16.27 13.71 -3.81
C PRO A 324 14.89 13.72 -3.11
N THR A 325 14.88 13.49 -1.81
CA THR A 325 13.69 13.60 -0.96
C THR A 325 14.09 14.29 0.33
N ARG A 326 13.67 15.56 0.50
CA ARG A 326 13.83 16.34 1.72
C ARG A 326 12.62 17.23 1.92
N ILE A 327 11.60 16.70 2.60
CA ILE A 327 10.37 17.44 2.90
C ILE A 327 10.42 17.83 4.37
N VAL A 328 10.34 19.13 4.66
CA VAL A 328 10.42 19.69 6.01
C VAL A 328 9.03 20.11 6.48
N ILE A 329 8.62 19.57 7.62
CA ILE A 329 7.38 19.93 8.31
C ILE A 329 7.79 20.71 9.58
N VAL A 330 7.36 21.96 9.67
CA VAL A 330 7.69 22.85 10.80
C VAL A 330 6.59 22.80 11.87
N PRO A 331 6.85 22.21 13.04
CA PRO A 331 5.91 22.20 14.14
C PRO A 331 5.78 23.58 14.78
N ARG A 332 4.62 23.91 15.34
CA ARG A 332 4.37 25.19 16.04
C ARG A 332 5.22 25.35 17.30
N SER A 333 5.66 24.29 17.91
CA SER A 333 6.42 24.27 19.17
C SER A 333 7.17 22.95 19.31
N ASN A 334 8.37 23.00 19.86
CA ASN A 334 9.19 21.83 20.18
C ASN A 334 8.57 20.91 21.29
N ARG A 335 7.42 21.30 21.86
CA ARG A 335 6.68 20.49 22.85
C ARG A 335 5.60 19.60 22.23
N ILE A 336 5.45 19.62 20.91
CA ILE A 336 4.49 18.79 20.20
C ILE A 336 4.95 17.34 20.27
N ASP A 337 4.02 16.44 20.53
CA ASP A 337 4.25 15.00 20.41
C ASP A 337 4.39 14.64 18.91
N VAL A 338 5.64 14.51 18.48
CA VAL A 338 5.99 14.21 17.07
C VAL A 338 5.50 12.83 16.66
N GLU A 339 5.55 11.83 17.56
CA GLU A 339 5.09 10.48 17.26
C GLU A 339 3.59 10.44 16.97
N SER A 340 2.79 11.14 17.77
CA SER A 340 1.35 11.28 17.54
C SER A 340 1.03 12.05 16.27
N LEU A 341 1.78 13.13 15.96
CA LEU A 341 1.62 13.88 14.73
C LEU A 341 1.94 13.02 13.50
N MET A 342 3.07 12.33 13.52
CA MET A 342 3.47 11.44 12.42
C MET A 342 2.53 10.25 12.29
N GLY A 343 2.04 9.69 13.41
CA GLY A 343 1.01 8.65 13.41
C GLY A 343 -0.26 9.08 12.68
N HIS A 344 -0.71 10.33 12.91
CA HIS A 344 -1.84 10.90 12.17
C HIS A 344 -1.53 11.09 10.67
N LEU A 345 -0.34 11.62 10.34
CA LEU A 345 0.06 11.84 8.94
C LEU A 345 0.19 10.52 8.19
N PHE A 346 0.74 9.47 8.80
CA PHE A 346 0.78 8.12 8.22
C PHE A 346 -0.61 7.55 7.96
N ALA A 347 -1.56 7.76 8.86
CA ALA A 347 -2.93 7.27 8.69
C ALA A 347 -3.77 8.09 7.70
N SER A 348 -3.39 9.34 7.39
CA SER A 348 -4.21 10.28 6.63
C SER A 348 -3.60 10.76 5.32
N THR A 349 -2.39 10.34 4.99
CA THR A 349 -1.65 10.71 3.77
C THR A 349 -0.96 9.49 3.15
N ASP A 350 -0.37 9.67 1.96
CA ASP A 350 0.41 8.63 1.30
C ASP A 350 1.83 8.44 1.91
N LEU A 351 2.14 9.04 3.07
CA LEU A 351 3.36 8.76 3.84
C LEU A 351 3.41 7.31 4.35
N GLU A 352 2.27 6.66 4.48
CA GLU A 352 2.16 5.21 4.58
C GLU A 352 1.31 4.71 3.43
N ARG A 353 1.83 3.73 2.69
CA ARG A 353 1.16 3.19 1.51
C ARG A 353 1.21 1.68 1.48
N THR A 354 0.15 1.10 0.94
CA THR A 354 0.04 -0.33 0.69
C THR A 354 0.27 -0.62 -0.79
N HIS A 355 1.28 -1.43 -1.09
CA HIS A 355 1.56 -1.95 -2.43
C HIS A 355 0.98 -3.35 -2.56
N ARG A 356 0.30 -3.61 -3.66
CA ARG A 356 -0.17 -4.97 -3.99
C ARG A 356 1.00 -5.80 -4.47
N ALA A 357 0.98 -7.08 -4.14
CA ALA A 357 1.88 -8.08 -4.69
C ALA A 357 1.05 -9.13 -5.43
N ASN A 358 1.40 -9.40 -6.69
CA ASN A 358 0.78 -10.43 -7.52
C ASN A 358 1.82 -10.99 -8.49
N PHE A 359 2.39 -12.13 -8.17
CA PHE A 359 3.49 -12.78 -8.90
C PHE A 359 2.99 -13.54 -10.11
N ASN A 360 2.20 -12.86 -10.94
CA ASN A 360 1.65 -13.39 -12.17
C ASN A 360 2.62 -13.13 -13.33
N MET A 361 3.07 -14.16 -14.01
CA MET A 361 4.05 -14.10 -15.08
C MET A 361 3.86 -15.25 -16.08
N ILE A 362 4.45 -15.12 -17.24
CA ILE A 362 4.48 -16.19 -18.25
C ILE A 362 5.58 -17.17 -17.83
N GLY A 363 5.20 -18.44 -17.63
CA GLY A 363 6.12 -19.52 -17.29
C GLY A 363 6.87 -20.07 -18.50
N LEU A 364 7.74 -21.06 -18.27
CA LEU A 364 8.45 -21.78 -19.35
C LEU A 364 7.48 -22.56 -20.26
N ASP A 365 6.30 -22.90 -19.77
CA ASP A 365 5.22 -23.54 -20.53
C ASP A 365 4.40 -22.55 -21.40
N GLY A 366 4.80 -21.28 -21.47
CA GLY A 366 4.12 -20.21 -22.21
C GLY A 366 2.78 -19.78 -21.60
N ARG A 367 2.45 -20.21 -20.38
CA ARG A 367 1.16 -19.92 -19.74
C ARG A 367 1.29 -18.91 -18.60
N PRO A 368 0.35 -17.95 -18.49
CA PRO A 368 0.32 -17.02 -17.39
C PRO A 368 -0.16 -17.72 -16.12
N ARG A 369 0.60 -17.60 -15.03
CA ARG A 369 0.26 -18.14 -13.72
C ARG A 369 0.82 -17.30 -12.59
N VAL A 370 0.07 -17.25 -11.48
CA VAL A 370 0.60 -16.75 -10.22
C VAL A 370 1.44 -17.85 -9.57
N LYS A 371 2.67 -17.52 -9.19
CA LYS A 371 3.65 -18.49 -8.68
C LYS A 371 4.08 -18.14 -7.26
N ALA A 372 4.23 -19.17 -6.43
CA ALA A 372 4.93 -19.04 -5.15
C ALA A 372 6.43 -18.81 -5.39
N LEU A 373 7.14 -18.22 -4.43
CA LEU A 373 8.55 -17.84 -4.56
C LEU A 373 9.46 -19.04 -4.90
N ASN A 374 9.27 -20.17 -4.22
CA ASN A 374 10.06 -21.38 -4.49
C ASN A 374 9.82 -21.95 -5.88
N THR A 375 8.59 -21.92 -6.38
CA THR A 375 8.23 -22.36 -7.73
C THR A 375 8.85 -21.42 -8.76
N LEU A 376 8.75 -20.11 -8.55
CA LEU A 376 9.34 -19.10 -9.42
C LEU A 376 10.85 -19.30 -9.58
N LEU A 377 11.57 -19.36 -8.44
CA LEU A 377 13.03 -19.51 -8.47
C LEU A 377 13.47 -20.88 -9.01
N SER A 378 12.72 -21.95 -8.74
CA SER A 378 13.02 -23.28 -9.28
C SER A 378 12.88 -23.31 -10.81
N GLU A 379 11.82 -22.73 -11.34
CA GLU A 379 11.56 -22.64 -12.78
C GLU A 379 12.56 -21.71 -13.48
N TRP A 380 12.92 -20.61 -12.84
CA TRP A 380 14.00 -19.75 -13.33
C TRP A 380 15.36 -20.49 -13.38
N LEU A 381 15.69 -21.29 -12.35
CA LEU A 381 16.90 -22.10 -12.32
C LEU A 381 16.89 -23.20 -13.41
N GLU A 382 15.73 -23.72 -13.77
CA GLU A 382 15.56 -24.62 -14.91
C GLU A 382 15.93 -23.91 -16.22
N PHE A 383 15.35 -22.73 -16.46
CA PHE A 383 15.71 -21.86 -17.60
C PHE A 383 17.21 -21.56 -17.64
N ARG A 384 17.81 -21.15 -16.50
CA ARG A 384 19.24 -20.85 -16.43
C ARG A 384 20.10 -22.08 -16.71
N THR A 385 19.69 -23.24 -16.20
CA THR A 385 20.41 -24.50 -16.42
C THR A 385 20.41 -24.87 -17.91
N GLU A 386 19.27 -24.76 -18.58
CA GLU A 386 19.15 -25.00 -20.01
C GLU A 386 19.99 -24.00 -20.82
N THR A 387 19.94 -22.72 -20.49
CA THR A 387 20.74 -21.66 -21.12
C THR A 387 22.23 -21.96 -21.03
N VAL A 388 22.72 -22.37 -19.84
CA VAL A 388 24.14 -22.72 -19.65
C VAL A 388 24.50 -23.97 -20.42
N LEU A 389 23.66 -24.99 -20.45
CA LEU A 389 23.89 -26.20 -21.28
C LEU A 389 24.00 -25.86 -22.75
N ARG A 390 23.07 -25.03 -23.29
CA ARG A 390 23.13 -24.58 -24.71
C ARG A 390 24.43 -23.82 -24.99
N ARG A 391 24.87 -22.94 -24.08
CA ARG A 391 26.13 -22.22 -24.20
C ARG A 391 27.34 -23.15 -24.24
N LEU A 392 27.40 -24.13 -23.31
CA LEU A 392 28.51 -25.08 -23.24
C LEU A 392 28.52 -25.99 -24.51
N GLN A 393 27.36 -26.45 -24.95
CA GLN A 393 27.25 -27.25 -26.16
C GLN A 393 27.71 -26.46 -27.39
N TYR A 394 27.22 -25.23 -27.56
CA TYR A 394 27.64 -24.34 -28.63
C TYR A 394 29.17 -24.14 -28.64
N ARG A 395 29.77 -23.94 -27.49
CA ARG A 395 31.25 -23.82 -27.39
C ARG A 395 31.93 -25.12 -27.76
N LEU A 396 31.42 -26.24 -27.29
CA LEU A 396 31.94 -27.57 -27.63
C LEU A 396 31.88 -27.82 -29.13
N ASP A 397 30.75 -27.52 -29.78
CA ASP A 397 30.59 -27.69 -31.22
C ASP A 397 31.61 -26.84 -31.99
N LYS A 398 31.80 -25.58 -31.63
CA LYS A 398 32.83 -24.70 -32.19
C LYS A 398 34.26 -25.23 -32.01
N ILE A 399 34.57 -25.84 -30.87
CA ILE A 399 35.85 -26.45 -30.60
C ILE A 399 36.03 -27.69 -31.49
N LEU A 400 35.00 -28.54 -31.62
CA LEU A 400 35.05 -29.72 -32.45
C LEU A 400 35.25 -29.34 -33.94
N ASP A 401 34.52 -28.33 -34.43
CA ASP A 401 34.70 -27.80 -35.79
C ASP A 401 36.15 -27.31 -36.01
N ARG A 402 36.69 -26.56 -35.01
CA ARG A 402 38.05 -26.07 -35.14
C ARG A 402 39.11 -27.16 -35.04
N LEU A 403 38.95 -28.11 -34.10
CA LEU A 403 39.84 -29.28 -34.00
C LEU A 403 39.82 -30.10 -35.29
N HIS A 404 38.66 -30.30 -35.90
CA HIS A 404 38.53 -31.00 -37.19
C HIS A 404 39.37 -30.30 -38.27
N ILE A 405 39.34 -28.98 -38.37
CA ILE A 405 40.19 -28.21 -39.31
C ILE A 405 41.65 -28.37 -38.96
N LEU A 406 42.05 -28.26 -37.68
CA LEU A 406 43.43 -28.37 -37.23
C LEU A 406 44.00 -29.77 -37.53
N GLU A 407 43.22 -30.84 -37.40
CA GLU A 407 43.61 -32.21 -37.78
C GLU A 407 43.98 -32.29 -39.24
N GLY A 408 43.14 -31.70 -40.11
CA GLY A 408 43.44 -31.62 -41.56
C GLY A 408 44.73 -30.85 -41.88
N LEU A 409 44.91 -29.71 -41.19
CA LEU A 409 46.12 -28.90 -41.37
C LEU A 409 47.37 -29.66 -40.91
N MET A 410 47.30 -30.42 -39.81
CA MET A 410 48.41 -31.28 -39.37
C MET A 410 48.78 -32.34 -40.38
N VAL A 411 47.79 -32.98 -41.04
CA VAL A 411 48.03 -33.93 -42.15
C VAL A 411 48.80 -33.24 -43.27
N ALA A 412 48.41 -32.01 -43.64
CA ALA A 412 49.10 -31.24 -44.68
C ALA A 412 50.55 -30.88 -44.27
N PHE A 413 50.80 -30.47 -43.02
CA PHE A 413 52.15 -30.16 -42.54
C PHE A 413 53.06 -31.37 -42.52
N LEU A 414 52.59 -32.53 -42.13
CA LEU A 414 53.35 -33.77 -42.12
C LEU A 414 53.68 -34.28 -43.51
N ASN A 415 52.94 -33.85 -44.55
CA ASN A 415 53.07 -34.29 -45.95
C ASN A 415 53.16 -33.11 -46.92
N ILE A 416 53.89 -32.05 -46.53
CA ILE A 416 53.84 -30.76 -47.22
C ILE A 416 54.32 -30.82 -48.64
N ASP A 417 55.37 -31.59 -48.97
CA ASP A 417 55.89 -31.74 -50.30
C ASP A 417 54.85 -32.36 -51.23
N GLU A 418 54.15 -33.36 -50.76
CA GLU A 418 53.11 -34.04 -51.52
C GLU A 418 51.87 -33.15 -51.72
N VAL A 419 51.50 -32.39 -50.75
CA VAL A 419 50.40 -31.38 -50.85
C VAL A 419 50.79 -30.36 -51.96
N ILE A 420 52.00 -29.80 -51.90
CA ILE A 420 52.50 -28.84 -52.89
C ILE A 420 52.50 -29.47 -54.27
N ARG A 421 52.93 -30.72 -54.39
CA ARG A 421 52.94 -31.45 -55.65
C ARG A 421 51.52 -31.54 -56.22
N ILE A 422 50.57 -32.03 -55.49
CA ILE A 422 49.14 -32.17 -55.88
C ILE A 422 48.58 -30.81 -56.29
N VAL A 423 48.75 -29.76 -55.52
CA VAL A 423 48.23 -28.42 -55.83
C VAL A 423 48.81 -27.87 -57.16
N ARG A 424 50.04 -28.21 -57.46
CA ARG A 424 50.69 -27.73 -58.68
C ARG A 424 50.43 -28.60 -59.99
N THR A 425 50.12 -29.86 -59.80
CA THR A 425 50.07 -30.80 -60.96
C THR A 425 48.69 -31.30 -61.31
N GLU A 426 47.73 -31.22 -60.38
CA GLU A 426 46.39 -31.76 -60.55
C GLU A 426 45.36 -30.72 -61.00
N ASP A 427 44.51 -31.01 -61.93
CA ASP A 427 43.43 -30.12 -62.39
C ASP A 427 42.32 -29.89 -61.28
N LYS A 428 42.15 -30.89 -60.43
CA LYS A 428 41.15 -30.86 -59.33
C LYS A 428 41.84 -31.22 -58.02
N PRO A 429 42.70 -30.36 -57.45
CA PRO A 429 43.54 -30.68 -56.34
C PRO A 429 42.72 -31.04 -55.09
N LYS A 430 41.57 -30.41 -54.84
CA LYS A 430 40.68 -30.70 -53.70
C LYS A 430 40.25 -32.16 -53.65
N ALA A 431 39.76 -32.69 -54.75
CA ALA A 431 39.28 -34.07 -54.82
C ALA A 431 40.43 -35.10 -54.63
N VAL A 432 41.65 -34.78 -55.15
CA VAL A 432 42.85 -35.62 -55.00
C VAL A 432 43.32 -35.61 -53.55
N LEU A 433 43.38 -34.43 -52.87
CA LEU A 433 43.76 -34.29 -51.45
C LEU A 433 42.79 -35.12 -50.61
N MET A 434 41.49 -34.97 -50.78
CA MET A 434 40.47 -35.74 -50.05
C MET A 434 40.67 -37.24 -50.15
N LYS A 435 40.92 -37.74 -51.36
CA LYS A 435 41.13 -39.17 -51.63
C LYS A 435 42.45 -39.68 -51.04
N GLN A 436 43.52 -38.97 -51.23
CA GLN A 436 44.86 -39.39 -50.84
C GLN A 436 45.06 -39.35 -49.31
N PHE A 437 44.66 -38.29 -48.66
CA PHE A 437 44.83 -38.11 -47.21
C PHE A 437 43.65 -38.54 -46.42
N LYS A 438 42.52 -38.97 -47.04
CA LYS A 438 41.26 -39.34 -46.36
C LYS A 438 40.70 -38.20 -45.48
N ILE A 439 40.84 -36.99 -45.96
CA ILE A 439 40.38 -35.79 -45.28
C ILE A 439 38.99 -35.38 -45.79
N SER A 440 38.25 -34.61 -44.97
CA SER A 440 36.94 -34.10 -45.35
C SER A 440 37.02 -32.91 -46.31
N ASP A 441 35.91 -32.57 -46.92
CA ASP A 441 35.75 -31.44 -47.82
C ASP A 441 36.21 -30.13 -47.18
N VAL A 442 35.77 -29.87 -45.93
CA VAL A 442 36.13 -28.69 -45.13
C VAL A 442 37.65 -28.64 -44.81
N GLN A 443 38.25 -29.81 -44.51
CA GLN A 443 39.68 -29.91 -44.27
C GLN A 443 40.49 -29.64 -45.55
N ALA A 444 40.02 -30.13 -46.67
CA ALA A 444 40.68 -29.89 -47.96
C ALA A 444 40.62 -28.41 -48.37
N ASP A 445 39.49 -27.73 -48.15
CA ASP A 445 39.40 -26.28 -48.36
C ASP A 445 40.34 -25.51 -47.45
N ALA A 446 40.38 -25.84 -46.15
CA ALA A 446 41.29 -25.21 -45.21
C ALA A 446 42.79 -25.36 -45.58
N ILE A 447 43.16 -26.51 -46.18
CA ILE A 447 44.52 -26.75 -46.72
C ILE A 447 44.80 -25.88 -47.94
N LEU A 448 43.81 -25.76 -48.87
CA LEU A 448 43.96 -24.95 -50.07
C LEU A 448 44.00 -23.46 -49.80
N ASP A 449 43.36 -23.00 -48.70
CA ASP A 449 43.36 -21.62 -48.25
C ASP A 449 44.62 -21.23 -47.47
N LEU A 450 45.56 -22.17 -47.23
CA LEU A 450 46.80 -21.88 -46.51
C LEU A 450 47.66 -20.85 -47.25
N ARG A 451 48.04 -19.83 -46.58
CA ARG A 451 49.01 -18.83 -47.08
C ARG A 451 50.42 -19.35 -46.97
N LEU A 452 51.27 -19.11 -47.99
CA LEU A 452 52.68 -19.58 -48.02
C LEU A 452 53.46 -19.29 -46.71
N ARG A 453 53.21 -18.16 -46.06
CA ARG A 453 53.83 -17.81 -44.77
C ARG A 453 53.44 -18.77 -43.62
N GLN A 454 52.32 -19.43 -43.72
CA GLN A 454 51.79 -20.36 -42.71
C GLN A 454 52.43 -21.77 -42.82
N LEU A 455 53.22 -22.03 -43.86
CA LEU A 455 53.96 -23.27 -44.04
C LEU A 455 55.28 -23.32 -43.24
N ALA A 456 55.61 -22.29 -42.50
CA ALA A 456 56.83 -22.24 -41.66
C ALA A 456 56.71 -23.19 -40.46
N LYS A 457 57.85 -23.80 -40.04
CA LYS A 457 57.93 -24.73 -38.89
C LYS A 457 57.38 -24.13 -37.58
N LEU A 458 57.46 -22.82 -37.44
CA LEU A 458 56.90 -22.11 -36.26
C LEU A 458 55.37 -22.20 -36.21
N GLU A 459 54.69 -22.28 -37.37
CA GLU A 459 53.21 -22.39 -37.40
C GLU A 459 52.73 -23.81 -37.03
N GLU A 460 53.53 -24.87 -37.35
CA GLU A 460 53.23 -26.22 -36.88
C GLU A 460 53.18 -26.28 -35.34
N ILE A 461 54.16 -25.64 -34.68
CA ILE A 461 54.21 -25.58 -33.19
C ILE A 461 52.97 -24.85 -32.66
N LYS A 462 52.54 -23.76 -33.28
CA LYS A 462 51.35 -23.03 -32.89
C LYS A 462 50.08 -23.84 -33.05
N ILE A 463 49.94 -24.57 -34.19
CA ILE A 463 48.79 -25.42 -34.45
C ILE A 463 48.70 -26.56 -33.44
N ARG A 464 49.82 -27.18 -33.08
CA ARG A 464 49.86 -28.21 -32.02
C ARG A 464 49.50 -27.62 -30.68
N GLY A 465 50.02 -26.45 -30.31
CA GLY A 465 49.66 -25.76 -29.06
C GLY A 465 48.17 -25.45 -29.03
N GLU A 466 47.59 -24.87 -30.09
CA GLU A 466 46.15 -24.61 -30.20
C GLU A 466 45.35 -25.91 -30.08
N GLN A 467 45.78 -26.99 -30.73
CA GLN A 467 45.11 -28.29 -30.66
C GLN A 467 45.11 -28.88 -29.24
N ASP A 468 46.22 -28.78 -28.52
CA ASP A 468 46.36 -29.26 -27.12
C ASP A 468 45.46 -28.44 -26.19
N GLU A 469 45.44 -27.13 -26.31
CA GLU A 469 44.60 -26.23 -25.54
C GLU A 469 43.11 -26.52 -25.76
N LEU A 470 42.67 -26.62 -27.05
CA LEU A 470 41.29 -26.93 -27.42
C LEU A 470 40.86 -28.34 -26.96
N ASN A 471 41.77 -29.34 -27.02
CA ASN A 471 41.49 -30.67 -26.51
C ASN A 471 41.29 -30.68 -25.00
N ALA A 472 42.10 -29.92 -24.26
CA ALA A 472 41.93 -29.78 -22.81
C ALA A 472 40.60 -29.11 -22.49
N GLU A 473 40.25 -28.03 -23.22
CA GLU A 473 38.95 -27.36 -23.07
C GLU A 473 37.78 -28.31 -23.43
N ARG A 474 37.86 -29.05 -24.52
CA ARG A 474 36.86 -30.05 -24.93
C ARG A 474 36.59 -31.06 -23.84
N VAL A 475 37.65 -31.67 -23.27
CA VAL A 475 37.52 -32.66 -22.20
C VAL A 475 36.85 -32.06 -20.96
N ASN A 476 37.17 -30.82 -20.62
CA ASN A 476 36.55 -30.11 -19.51
C ASN A 476 35.06 -29.84 -19.77
N LEU A 477 34.70 -29.38 -20.98
CA LEU A 477 33.31 -29.12 -21.37
C LEU A 477 32.50 -30.44 -21.39
N GLU A 478 32.99 -31.49 -22.00
CA GLU A 478 32.33 -32.80 -22.00
C GLU A 478 32.08 -33.33 -20.58
N LYS A 479 33.06 -33.22 -19.67
CA LYS A 479 32.92 -33.56 -18.27
C LYS A 479 31.89 -32.71 -17.54
N THR A 480 31.77 -31.45 -17.91
CA THR A 480 30.84 -30.51 -17.28
C THR A 480 29.43 -30.75 -17.77
N ILE A 481 29.22 -30.91 -19.09
CA ILE A 481 27.94 -31.21 -19.70
C ILE A 481 27.42 -32.57 -19.22
N GLY A 482 28.30 -33.59 -19.13
CA GLY A 482 27.94 -34.94 -18.68
C GLY A 482 27.69 -35.09 -17.19
N SER A 483 27.91 -34.04 -16.38
CA SER A 483 27.77 -34.12 -14.93
C SER A 483 26.86 -33.04 -14.34
N LYS A 484 25.66 -33.42 -13.91
CA LYS A 484 24.73 -32.50 -13.20
C LYS A 484 25.36 -31.79 -12.02
N ALA A 485 26.27 -32.44 -11.27
CA ALA A 485 26.93 -31.85 -10.12
C ALA A 485 27.94 -30.75 -10.54
N ARG A 486 28.72 -30.97 -11.60
CA ARG A 486 29.64 -29.96 -12.13
C ARG A 486 28.91 -28.75 -12.71
N LEU A 487 27.87 -29.00 -13.50
CA LEU A 487 27.01 -27.96 -14.08
C LEU A 487 26.41 -27.08 -12.98
N LYS A 488 25.88 -27.69 -11.95
CA LYS A 488 25.33 -27.00 -10.76
C LYS A 488 26.41 -26.14 -10.06
N THR A 489 27.62 -26.68 -9.89
CA THR A 489 28.73 -25.94 -9.30
C THR A 489 29.13 -24.73 -10.16
N LEU A 490 29.12 -24.89 -11.50
CA LEU A 490 29.39 -23.80 -12.44
C LEU A 490 28.34 -22.69 -12.29
N ILE A 491 27.04 -23.04 -12.36
CA ILE A 491 25.94 -22.08 -12.23
C ILE A 491 26.02 -21.33 -10.89
N LYS A 492 26.31 -22.02 -9.79
CA LYS A 492 26.50 -21.38 -8.46
C LYS A 492 27.63 -20.36 -8.50
N LYS A 493 28.78 -20.70 -9.11
CA LYS A 493 29.91 -19.78 -9.19
C LYS A 493 29.58 -18.55 -10.03
N GLU A 494 28.84 -18.71 -11.11
CA GLU A 494 28.41 -17.60 -11.96
C GLU A 494 27.44 -16.68 -11.23
N ILE A 495 26.40 -17.24 -10.57
CA ILE A 495 25.45 -16.45 -9.77
C ILE A 495 26.17 -15.71 -8.63
N GLN A 496 27.14 -16.35 -7.97
CA GLN A 496 27.93 -15.71 -6.91
C GLN A 496 28.78 -14.58 -7.47
N ALA A 497 29.45 -14.78 -8.59
CA ALA A 497 30.29 -13.76 -9.22
C ALA A 497 29.45 -12.54 -9.65
N ASP A 498 28.25 -12.76 -10.21
CA ASP A 498 27.32 -11.69 -10.56
C ASP A 498 26.80 -10.96 -9.29
N ALA A 499 26.58 -11.69 -8.20
CA ALA A 499 26.16 -11.10 -6.93
C ALA A 499 27.28 -10.27 -6.27
N ASP A 500 28.53 -10.66 -6.46
CA ASP A 500 29.70 -9.92 -5.96
C ASP A 500 29.95 -8.64 -6.79
N GLU A 501 29.68 -8.70 -8.12
CA GLU A 501 29.90 -7.58 -9.03
C GLU A 501 28.77 -6.53 -8.96
N PHE A 502 27.52 -6.96 -8.95
CA PHE A 502 26.34 -6.09 -9.07
C PHE A 502 25.52 -5.93 -7.79
N GLY A 503 25.82 -6.73 -6.76
CA GLY A 503 25.08 -6.72 -5.52
C GLY A 503 25.42 -5.53 -4.62
N ASP A 504 24.40 -4.97 -4.01
CA ASP A 504 24.45 -3.84 -3.09
C ASP A 504 23.70 -4.13 -1.77
N ASP A 505 23.69 -3.18 -0.87
CA ASP A 505 22.92 -3.29 0.37
C ASP A 505 21.44 -2.97 0.13
N ARG A 506 20.56 -3.43 1.04
CA ARG A 506 19.14 -3.12 0.99
C ARG A 506 18.89 -1.62 1.05
N CYS A 507 17.99 -1.13 0.19
CA CYS A 507 17.47 0.23 0.25
C CYS A 507 16.32 0.34 1.27
N SER A 508 15.40 -0.63 1.31
CA SER A 508 14.23 -0.61 2.19
C SER A 508 14.45 -1.46 3.44
N ALA A 509 14.58 -0.83 4.60
CA ALA A 509 14.65 -1.53 5.88
C ALA A 509 13.30 -2.22 6.21
N ILE A 510 13.34 -3.41 6.81
CA ILE A 510 12.16 -4.10 7.31
C ILE A 510 12.12 -3.93 8.83
N VAL A 511 11.10 -3.23 9.31
CA VAL A 511 10.97 -2.83 10.72
C VAL A 511 9.56 -3.09 11.23
N GLU A 512 9.46 -3.45 12.50
CA GLU A 512 8.18 -3.54 13.17
C GLU A 512 7.78 -2.14 13.67
N ARG A 513 6.60 -1.67 13.28
CA ARG A 513 6.04 -0.38 13.70
C ARG A 513 4.62 -0.58 14.20
N SER A 514 4.21 0.23 15.19
CA SER A 514 2.81 0.31 15.61
C SER A 514 1.92 0.81 14.47
N GLU A 515 0.65 0.41 14.50
CA GLU A 515 -0.33 0.91 13.53
C GLU A 515 -0.49 2.42 13.61
N ALA A 516 -0.56 3.05 12.44
CA ALA A 516 -0.81 4.48 12.35
C ALA A 516 -2.24 4.81 12.78
N GLN A 517 -2.40 5.82 13.64
CA GLN A 517 -3.70 6.24 14.18
C GLN A 517 -3.99 7.68 13.79
N ALA A 518 -5.07 7.89 13.05
CA ALA A 518 -5.55 9.24 12.77
C ALA A 518 -6.05 9.92 14.03
N PHE A 519 -5.78 11.22 14.18
CA PHE A 519 -6.40 12.02 15.24
C PHE A 519 -7.92 11.94 15.17
N LYS A 520 -8.54 11.74 16.30
CA LYS A 520 -9.98 12.00 16.42
C LYS A 520 -10.17 13.52 16.43
N GLU A 521 -11.26 14.01 15.82
CA GLU A 521 -11.57 15.47 15.82
C GLU A 521 -11.45 16.11 17.19
N LYS A 522 -11.69 15.35 18.24
CA LYS A 522 -11.58 15.78 19.64
C LYS A 522 -10.15 16.04 20.11
N ASP A 523 -9.18 15.33 19.57
CA ASP A 523 -7.77 15.43 19.97
C ASP A 523 -7.12 16.71 19.39
N LEU A 524 -7.74 17.28 18.36
CA LEU A 524 -7.28 18.51 17.70
C LEU A 524 -7.79 19.81 18.38
N ILE A 525 -8.76 19.69 19.28
CA ILE A 525 -9.36 20.83 19.99
C ILE A 525 -8.55 21.10 21.25
N SER A 526 -8.09 22.34 21.44
CA SER A 526 -7.40 22.73 22.66
C SER A 526 -8.26 22.39 23.87
N THR A 527 -7.71 21.67 24.85
CA THR A 527 -8.41 21.26 26.06
C THR A 527 -8.43 22.41 27.05
N GLU A 528 -9.36 23.35 26.88
CA GLU A 528 -9.57 24.46 27.84
C GLU A 528 -10.72 24.14 28.80
N PRO A 529 -10.61 24.51 30.09
CA PRO A 529 -11.74 24.41 31.01
C PRO A 529 -12.84 25.39 30.62
N VAL A 530 -14.08 24.90 30.58
CA VAL A 530 -15.26 25.70 30.23
C VAL A 530 -16.41 25.35 31.16
N THR A 531 -17.22 26.35 31.53
CA THR A 531 -18.49 26.15 32.23
C THR A 531 -19.63 26.33 31.25
N VAL A 532 -20.40 25.27 31.02
CA VAL A 532 -21.56 25.30 30.11
C VAL A 532 -22.79 25.70 30.90
N VAL A 533 -23.49 26.73 30.44
CA VAL A 533 -24.65 27.31 31.06
C VAL A 533 -25.88 27.09 30.20
N LEU A 534 -26.94 26.57 30.82
CA LEU A 534 -28.28 26.42 30.27
C LEU A 534 -29.25 27.28 31.03
N SER A 535 -30.01 28.14 30.36
CA SER A 535 -31.06 28.96 30.96
C SER A 535 -32.42 28.26 30.97
N GLU A 536 -33.37 28.74 31.75
CA GLU A 536 -34.76 28.23 31.85
C GLU A 536 -35.50 28.26 30.48
N LYS A 537 -35.24 29.27 29.66
CA LYS A 537 -35.81 29.38 28.32
C LYS A 537 -35.01 28.63 27.26
N GLY A 538 -34.04 27.78 27.67
CA GLY A 538 -33.26 26.91 26.77
C GLY A 538 -32.19 27.64 25.97
N TRP A 539 -31.63 28.75 26.48
CA TRP A 539 -30.46 29.41 25.92
C TRP A 539 -29.19 28.77 26.44
N ILE A 540 -28.20 28.59 25.58
CA ILE A 540 -26.92 27.93 25.87
C ILE A 540 -25.75 28.86 25.59
N ARG A 541 -24.68 28.72 26.40
CA ARG A 541 -23.41 29.40 26.24
C ARG A 541 -22.30 28.67 27.01
N ALA A 542 -21.04 28.95 26.69
CA ALA A 542 -19.89 28.44 27.39
C ALA A 542 -19.04 29.60 27.94
N ALA A 543 -18.83 29.64 29.24
CA ALA A 543 -17.90 30.54 29.90
C ALA A 543 -16.51 29.90 29.96
N LYS A 544 -15.45 30.70 29.87
CA LYS A 544 -14.06 30.23 29.98
C LYS A 544 -13.70 30.05 31.46
N GLY A 545 -13.19 28.89 31.81
CA GLY A 545 -12.81 28.53 33.18
C GLY A 545 -13.95 27.87 33.97
N HIS A 546 -13.63 27.38 35.18
CA HIS A 546 -14.58 26.77 36.12
C HIS A 546 -14.94 27.68 37.29
N GLU A 547 -14.22 28.79 37.48
CA GLU A 547 -14.40 29.75 38.59
C GLU A 547 -15.47 30.82 38.33
N VAL A 548 -16.20 30.71 37.21
CA VAL A 548 -17.24 31.66 36.84
C VAL A 548 -18.51 31.37 37.62
N ASP A 549 -19.02 32.38 38.39
CA ASP A 549 -20.35 32.26 38.97
C ASP A 549 -21.43 32.39 37.88
N PRO A 550 -22.19 31.31 37.59
CA PRO A 550 -23.21 31.36 36.56
C PRO A 550 -24.36 32.33 36.87
N GLN A 551 -24.57 32.72 38.13
CA GLN A 551 -25.64 33.67 38.54
C GLN A 551 -25.29 35.11 38.17
N ASP A 552 -24.00 35.47 38.14
CA ASP A 552 -23.54 36.80 37.77
C ASP A 552 -23.58 37.07 36.25
N LEU A 553 -23.92 36.07 35.44
CA LEU A 553 -23.96 36.21 33.99
C LEU A 553 -25.25 36.94 33.55
N ASN A 554 -25.16 37.79 32.54
CA ASN A 554 -26.30 38.50 31.96
C ASN A 554 -27.28 37.57 31.23
N TYR A 555 -28.51 37.43 31.76
CA TYR A 555 -29.60 36.70 31.13
C TYR A 555 -30.55 37.64 30.38
N ARG A 556 -31.33 37.11 29.45
CA ARG A 556 -32.39 37.87 28.81
C ARG A 556 -33.48 38.26 29.80
N SER A 557 -34.19 39.35 29.49
CA SER A 557 -35.31 39.78 30.31
C SER A 557 -36.31 38.63 30.52
N GLY A 558 -36.56 38.30 31.80
CA GLY A 558 -37.45 37.23 32.21
C GLY A 558 -36.92 35.81 31.99
N ASP A 559 -35.59 35.64 31.82
CA ASP A 559 -34.90 34.35 31.80
C ASP A 559 -33.89 34.28 32.95
N GLN A 560 -33.55 33.10 33.42
CA GLN A 560 -32.62 32.88 34.53
C GLN A 560 -31.87 31.56 34.37
N LEU A 561 -30.90 31.32 35.22
CA LEU A 561 -30.12 30.10 35.25
C LEU A 561 -31.00 28.87 35.52
N LEU A 562 -30.97 27.87 34.62
CA LEU A 562 -31.52 26.54 34.91
C LEU A 562 -30.46 25.63 35.52
N GLN A 563 -29.31 25.51 34.87
CA GLN A 563 -28.20 24.68 35.32
C GLN A 563 -26.89 25.09 34.63
N ALA A 564 -25.80 25.00 35.37
CA ALA A 564 -24.44 25.10 34.82
C ALA A 564 -23.64 23.86 35.19
N VAL A 565 -22.73 23.46 34.29
CA VAL A 565 -21.84 22.29 34.49
C VAL A 565 -20.42 22.61 34.04
N PRO A 566 -19.41 22.27 34.83
CA PRO A 566 -18.02 22.35 34.44
C PRO A 566 -17.73 21.24 33.39
N GLY A 567 -16.89 21.57 32.41
CA GLY A 567 -16.46 20.64 31.36
C GLY A 567 -15.21 21.15 30.68
N ARG A 568 -14.86 20.54 29.56
CA ARG A 568 -13.71 20.92 28.74
C ARG A 568 -14.17 21.21 27.29
N SER A 569 -13.45 22.10 26.63
CA SER A 569 -13.80 22.51 25.24
C SER A 569 -13.84 21.35 24.23
N ASN A 570 -13.11 20.28 24.46
CA ASN A 570 -13.06 19.09 23.60
C ASN A 570 -14.09 18.00 23.95
N GLN A 571 -14.96 18.25 24.96
CA GLN A 571 -16.00 17.31 25.37
C GLN A 571 -17.33 17.52 24.63
N ASP A 572 -18.14 16.47 24.57
CA ASP A 572 -19.54 16.54 24.17
C ASP A 572 -20.43 16.85 25.35
N ILE A 573 -21.28 17.83 25.21
CA ILE A 573 -22.26 18.22 26.17
C ILE A 573 -23.60 17.59 25.88
N ILE A 574 -24.24 16.98 26.87
CA ILE A 574 -25.52 16.31 26.71
C ILE A 574 -26.60 17.20 27.37
N PHE A 575 -27.62 17.55 26.60
CA PHE A 575 -28.80 18.25 27.06
C PHE A 575 -29.98 17.29 27.10
N LEU A 576 -30.82 17.44 28.15
CA LEU A 576 -32.03 16.63 28.32
C LEU A 576 -33.28 17.49 28.14
N ASP A 577 -34.30 16.92 27.50
CA ASP A 577 -35.62 17.55 27.43
C ASP A 577 -36.64 16.89 28.35
N SER A 578 -37.75 17.55 28.54
CA SER A 578 -38.88 17.11 29.40
C SER A 578 -39.52 15.78 28.91
N THR A 579 -39.32 15.41 27.67
CA THR A 579 -39.91 14.18 27.07
C THR A 579 -39.03 12.95 27.21
N GLY A 580 -37.84 13.10 27.77
CA GLY A 580 -36.88 11.98 27.97
C GLY A 580 -35.93 11.73 26.81
N ARG A 581 -35.59 12.77 26.06
CA ARG A 581 -34.60 12.72 24.99
C ARG A 581 -33.32 13.41 25.40
N ALA A 582 -32.20 12.85 24.97
CA ALA A 582 -30.86 13.41 25.09
C ALA A 582 -30.39 13.96 23.73
N TYR A 583 -29.68 15.09 23.80
CA TYR A 583 -29.10 15.77 22.61
C TYR A 583 -27.63 16.04 22.88
N THR A 584 -26.80 15.83 21.87
CA THR A 584 -25.36 16.03 21.98
C THR A 584 -24.94 17.25 21.19
N VAL A 585 -24.19 18.16 21.84
CA VAL A 585 -23.55 19.33 21.20
C VAL A 585 -22.11 19.44 21.69
N ALA A 586 -21.15 19.58 20.75
CA ALA A 586 -19.74 19.70 21.10
C ALA A 586 -19.47 21.06 21.82
N ALA A 587 -18.77 21.03 22.96
CA ALA A 587 -18.56 22.20 23.81
C ALA A 587 -17.87 23.36 23.07
N HIS A 588 -16.86 23.10 22.24
CA HIS A 588 -16.13 24.11 21.45
C HIS A 588 -16.99 24.89 20.46
N THR A 589 -18.17 24.35 20.13
CA THR A 589 -19.09 24.99 19.19
C THR A 589 -20.07 25.92 19.87
N LEU A 590 -20.14 25.92 21.23
CA LEU A 590 -21.05 26.75 21.99
C LEU A 590 -20.64 28.22 21.92
N PRO A 591 -21.62 29.17 21.93
CA PRO A 591 -21.31 30.58 21.91
C PRO A 591 -20.65 31.01 23.24
N SER A 592 -19.77 32.02 23.15
CA SER A 592 -19.09 32.58 24.34
C SER A 592 -20.08 33.25 25.31
N ALA A 593 -19.85 33.09 26.61
CA ALA A 593 -20.62 33.72 27.67
C ALA A 593 -20.46 35.24 27.76
N ARG A 594 -19.62 35.87 26.93
CA ARG A 594 -19.58 37.35 26.77
C ARG A 594 -20.90 37.90 26.23
N GLY A 595 -21.65 37.09 25.49
CA GLY A 595 -23.00 37.39 25.01
C GLY A 595 -24.08 36.69 25.79
N GLN A 596 -25.35 36.88 25.39
CA GLN A 596 -26.51 36.24 26.02
C GLN A 596 -26.69 34.76 25.63
N GLY A 597 -25.80 34.23 24.74
CA GLY A 597 -25.92 32.87 24.19
C GLY A 597 -26.85 32.79 22.98
N GLU A 598 -27.26 31.57 22.66
CA GLU A 598 -28.20 31.27 21.57
C GLU A 598 -29.23 30.20 22.04
N PRO A 599 -30.40 30.14 21.42
CA PRO A 599 -31.37 29.09 21.73
C PRO A 599 -30.87 27.73 21.28
N LEU A 600 -30.93 26.73 22.16
CA LEU A 600 -30.52 25.35 21.86
C LEU A 600 -31.34 24.73 20.71
N THR A 601 -32.60 25.18 20.53
CA THR A 601 -33.45 24.76 19.41
C THR A 601 -32.92 25.18 18.04
N GLY A 602 -31.97 26.09 17.94
CA GLY A 602 -31.25 26.39 16.69
C GLY A 602 -30.26 25.31 16.29
N ARG A 603 -29.89 24.42 17.21
CA ARG A 603 -28.91 23.31 16.96
C ARG A 603 -29.54 21.93 16.95
N VAL A 604 -30.60 21.73 17.75
CA VAL A 604 -31.31 20.46 17.91
C VAL A 604 -32.79 20.63 17.68
N ASN A 605 -33.50 19.53 17.37
CA ASN A 605 -34.92 19.56 17.02
C ASN A 605 -35.76 18.80 18.07
N PRO A 606 -36.06 19.40 19.24
CA PRO A 606 -36.93 18.79 20.23
C PRO A 606 -38.37 18.64 19.73
N PRO A 607 -39.14 17.68 20.24
CA PRO A 607 -40.59 17.58 19.95
C PRO A 607 -41.33 18.88 20.31
N ALA A 608 -42.44 19.13 19.61
CA ALA A 608 -43.26 20.30 19.89
C ALA A 608 -43.75 20.33 21.35
N GLY A 609 -43.55 21.46 22.02
CA GLY A 609 -43.91 21.64 23.43
C GLY A 609 -42.88 21.10 24.45
N ALA A 610 -41.81 20.46 24.01
CA ALA A 610 -40.69 20.05 24.90
C ALA A 610 -39.86 21.24 25.31
N TYR A 611 -39.38 21.23 26.55
CA TYR A 611 -38.41 22.19 27.11
C TYR A 611 -37.23 21.45 27.72
N PHE A 612 -36.09 22.11 27.83
CA PHE A 612 -34.89 21.49 28.38
C PHE A 612 -34.92 21.47 29.93
N THR A 613 -34.56 20.32 30.49
CA THR A 613 -34.62 20.09 31.93
C THR A 613 -33.25 19.97 32.60
N GLY A 614 -32.18 19.80 31.77
CA GLY A 614 -30.85 19.70 32.36
C GLY A 614 -29.73 19.60 31.33
N VAL A 615 -28.50 19.77 31.82
CA VAL A 615 -27.28 19.66 31.06
C VAL A 615 -26.28 18.78 31.82
N MET A 616 -25.50 17.99 31.09
CA MET A 616 -24.47 17.09 31.62
C MET A 616 -23.19 17.25 30.83
N ALA A 617 -22.06 17.25 31.53
CA ALA A 617 -20.71 17.26 30.98
C ALA A 617 -19.84 16.28 31.77
N GLY A 618 -18.78 15.78 31.15
CA GLY A 618 -17.83 14.84 31.76
C GLY A 618 -17.21 13.94 30.70
N ASP A 619 -16.48 12.95 31.18
CA ASP A 619 -15.92 11.90 30.33
C ASP A 619 -16.98 10.85 30.02
N GLU A 620 -16.71 9.94 29.08
CA GLU A 620 -17.66 8.92 28.62
C GLU A 620 -18.20 8.04 29.75
N GLU A 621 -17.35 7.74 30.74
CA GLU A 621 -17.67 6.89 31.88
C GLU A 621 -18.35 7.65 33.04
N THR A 622 -18.46 8.99 32.96
CA THR A 622 -19.12 9.79 34.02
C THR A 622 -20.58 9.35 34.17
N GLN A 623 -20.97 9.00 35.40
CA GLN A 623 -22.28 8.45 35.71
C GLN A 623 -23.24 9.52 36.25
N PHE A 624 -24.52 9.38 35.95
CA PHE A 624 -25.60 10.26 36.40
C PHE A 624 -26.81 9.46 36.81
N VAL A 625 -27.49 9.95 37.86
CA VAL A 625 -28.86 9.51 38.12
C VAL A 625 -29.82 10.33 37.27
N VAL A 626 -30.66 9.61 36.53
CA VAL A 626 -31.76 10.19 35.73
C VAL A 626 -33.08 9.64 36.21
N ALA A 627 -34.05 10.51 36.36
CA ALA A 627 -35.36 10.14 36.92
C ALA A 627 -36.50 10.90 36.28
N SER A 628 -37.71 10.33 36.33
CA SER A 628 -38.98 10.99 36.00
C SER A 628 -39.74 11.37 37.24
N ASP A 629 -40.55 12.39 37.13
CA ASP A 629 -41.45 12.85 38.18
C ASP A 629 -42.50 11.81 38.61
N ALA A 630 -42.67 10.75 37.85
CA ALA A 630 -43.49 9.58 38.22
C ALA A 630 -42.83 8.67 39.29
N GLY A 631 -41.65 9.02 39.78
CA GLY A 631 -40.93 8.27 40.81
C GLY A 631 -40.13 7.09 40.29
N TYR A 632 -39.70 7.10 39.05
CA TYR A 632 -38.85 6.06 38.42
C TYR A 632 -37.53 6.66 37.95
N GLY A 633 -36.44 5.90 38.05
CA GLY A 633 -35.12 6.33 37.59
C GLY A 633 -34.12 5.21 37.56
N PHE A 634 -32.91 5.52 37.11
CA PHE A 634 -31.78 4.61 36.97
C PHE A 634 -30.47 5.40 36.86
N VAL A 635 -29.36 4.69 36.95
CA VAL A 635 -28.02 5.22 36.69
C VAL A 635 -27.68 5.01 35.21
N THR A 636 -27.07 6.01 34.58
CA THR A 636 -26.57 5.94 33.20
C THR A 636 -25.26 6.68 33.09
N ASN A 637 -24.47 6.32 32.05
CA ASN A 637 -23.24 7.04 31.72
C ASN A 637 -23.42 7.94 30.49
N LEU A 638 -22.51 8.88 30.27
CA LEU A 638 -22.59 9.81 29.15
C LEU A 638 -22.43 9.12 27.79
N ALA A 639 -21.63 8.05 27.72
CA ALA A 639 -21.48 7.27 26.48
C ALA A 639 -22.83 6.73 25.95
N GLY A 640 -23.69 6.25 26.88
CA GLY A 640 -25.02 5.73 26.57
C GLY A 640 -26.01 6.77 26.06
N LEU A 641 -25.82 8.04 26.37
CA LEU A 641 -26.70 9.16 26.00
C LEU A 641 -26.31 9.87 24.71
N ARG A 642 -25.08 9.68 24.22
CA ARG A 642 -24.60 10.32 22.99
C ARG A 642 -25.41 9.99 21.77
N THR A 643 -25.62 11.00 20.92
CA THR A 643 -26.34 10.85 19.64
C THR A 643 -25.88 11.90 18.63
N LYS A 644 -25.75 11.49 17.37
CA LYS A 644 -25.54 12.41 16.23
C LYS A 644 -26.87 12.93 15.65
N ASN A 645 -28.01 12.41 16.13
CA ASN A 645 -29.33 12.79 15.62
C ASN A 645 -29.80 14.08 16.28
N LYS A 646 -30.05 15.11 15.48
CA LYS A 646 -30.59 16.40 15.93
C LYS A 646 -31.98 16.27 16.57
N ALA A 647 -32.77 15.24 16.24
CA ALA A 647 -34.07 14.97 16.87
C ALA A 647 -33.93 14.29 18.25
N GLY A 648 -32.70 14.10 18.74
CA GLY A 648 -32.39 13.48 20.02
C GLY A 648 -32.58 11.97 20.05
N LYS A 649 -32.06 11.35 21.12
CA LYS A 649 -32.19 9.91 21.43
C LYS A 649 -33.06 9.75 22.67
N GLY A 650 -34.19 9.02 22.54
CA GLY A 650 -35.02 8.67 23.71
C GLY A 650 -34.24 7.71 24.63
N PHE A 651 -34.04 8.09 25.89
CA PHE A 651 -33.31 7.30 26.88
C PHE A 651 -34.16 6.95 28.10
N ILE A 652 -35.03 7.86 28.56
CA ILE A 652 -35.94 7.60 29.69
C ILE A 652 -37.41 7.65 29.24
N SER A 653 -38.19 6.68 29.65
CA SER A 653 -39.63 6.61 29.35
C SER A 653 -40.44 7.39 30.41
N VAL A 654 -41.10 8.47 29.97
CA VAL A 654 -41.89 9.34 30.83
C VAL A 654 -43.36 9.09 30.58
N PRO A 655 -44.22 8.97 31.60
CA PRO A 655 -45.66 8.84 31.40
C PRO A 655 -46.25 10.10 30.74
N LYS A 656 -47.41 9.96 30.10
CA LYS A 656 -48.09 11.10 29.47
C LYS A 656 -48.32 12.24 30.44
N GLY A 657 -47.82 13.44 30.12
CA GLY A 657 -47.84 14.62 30.95
C GLY A 657 -46.77 14.67 32.05
N GLY A 658 -45.93 13.64 32.18
CA GLY A 658 -44.80 13.65 33.09
C GLY A 658 -43.58 14.37 32.51
N ILE A 659 -42.59 14.62 33.34
CA ILE A 659 -41.32 15.29 32.97
C ILE A 659 -40.11 14.54 33.52
N VAL A 660 -38.95 14.77 32.89
CA VAL A 660 -37.64 14.32 33.40
C VAL A 660 -37.15 15.34 34.41
N LEU A 661 -36.65 14.88 35.54
CA LEU A 661 -36.03 15.72 36.57
C LEU A 661 -34.58 16.09 36.17
N LYS A 662 -34.03 17.12 36.84
CA LYS A 662 -32.61 17.49 36.65
C LYS A 662 -31.72 16.29 36.91
N PRO A 663 -30.78 15.95 36.01
CA PRO A 663 -29.84 14.86 36.22
C PRO A 663 -28.89 15.20 37.36
N ARG A 664 -28.44 14.18 38.13
CA ARG A 664 -27.50 14.35 39.21
C ARG A 664 -26.26 13.53 38.95
N ILE A 665 -25.10 14.19 39.02
CA ILE A 665 -23.79 13.53 38.86
C ILE A 665 -23.52 12.59 40.04
N ILE A 666 -22.90 11.47 39.76
CA ILE A 666 -22.48 10.48 40.75
C ILE A 666 -20.96 10.62 40.88
N GLN A 667 -20.48 10.70 42.11
CA GLN A 667 -19.06 10.64 42.43
C GLN A 667 -18.63 9.21 42.77
N ASP A 668 -19.44 8.53 43.60
CA ASP A 668 -19.19 7.14 43.98
C ASP A 668 -20.52 6.44 44.26
N ILE A 669 -20.81 5.38 43.47
CA ILE A 669 -22.09 4.64 43.53
C ILE A 669 -22.22 3.84 44.82
N GLU A 670 -21.11 3.44 45.46
CA GLU A 670 -21.11 2.59 46.65
C GLU A 670 -21.31 3.38 47.95
N THR A 671 -20.88 4.63 47.98
CA THR A 671 -20.88 5.44 49.23
C THR A 671 -21.93 6.53 49.25
N GLN A 672 -22.56 6.85 48.11
CA GLN A 672 -23.57 7.92 48.03
C GLN A 672 -24.99 7.38 48.24
N PHE A 673 -25.88 8.33 48.62
CA PHE A 673 -27.30 8.10 48.84
C PHE A 673 -28.16 8.93 47.92
N VAL A 674 -29.38 8.44 47.67
CA VAL A 674 -30.43 9.15 46.92
C VAL A 674 -31.50 9.64 47.89
N ALA A 675 -31.77 10.96 47.87
CA ALA A 675 -32.93 11.57 48.55
C ALA A 675 -34.00 11.92 47.49
N ALA A 676 -35.15 11.26 47.55
CA ALA A 676 -36.30 11.47 46.69
C ALA A 676 -37.42 12.21 47.42
N PHE A 677 -37.78 13.41 46.94
CA PHE A 677 -38.81 14.24 47.53
C PHE A 677 -40.09 14.26 46.67
N SER A 678 -41.25 14.19 47.32
CA SER A 678 -42.52 14.47 46.62
C SER A 678 -42.96 15.93 46.88
N ASN A 679 -43.78 16.45 45.95
CA ASN A 679 -44.42 17.75 46.11
C ASN A 679 -45.37 17.86 47.31
N GLU A 680 -45.72 16.72 47.92
CA GLU A 680 -46.49 16.66 49.18
C GLU A 680 -45.64 16.58 50.45
N GLY A 681 -44.31 16.89 50.31
CA GLY A 681 -43.40 16.90 51.45
C GLY A 681 -43.09 15.54 52.01
N ARG A 682 -42.99 14.51 51.17
CA ARG A 682 -42.46 13.21 51.57
C ARG A 682 -41.02 13.07 51.12
N LEU A 683 -40.22 12.48 51.97
CA LEU A 683 -38.81 12.19 51.73
C LEU A 683 -38.53 10.70 51.93
N LEU A 684 -37.83 10.10 50.98
CA LEU A 684 -37.28 8.76 51.12
C LEU A 684 -35.81 8.81 50.78
N ILE A 685 -34.99 8.18 51.59
CA ILE A 685 -33.54 8.04 51.39
C ILE A 685 -33.20 6.55 51.27
N PHE A 686 -32.37 6.23 50.30
CA PHE A 686 -31.87 4.87 50.07
C PHE A 686 -30.46 4.89 49.46
N PRO A 687 -29.66 3.84 49.59
CA PRO A 687 -28.34 3.73 48.96
C PRO A 687 -28.40 3.87 47.44
N LEU A 688 -27.46 4.60 46.87
CA LEU A 688 -27.39 4.78 45.42
C LEU A 688 -27.15 3.46 44.66
N SER A 689 -26.42 2.55 45.28
CA SER A 689 -26.13 1.19 44.72
C SER A 689 -27.37 0.33 44.48
N GLU A 690 -28.55 0.69 45.05
CA GLU A 690 -29.81 0.01 44.71
C GLU A 690 -30.38 0.37 43.34
N LEU A 691 -29.81 1.37 42.64
CA LEU A 691 -30.23 1.74 41.29
C LEU A 691 -29.46 0.97 40.22
N PRO A 692 -30.13 0.33 39.25
CA PRO A 692 -29.44 -0.35 38.16
C PRO A 692 -28.83 0.63 37.18
N VAL A 693 -27.70 0.24 36.59
CA VAL A 693 -27.09 0.95 35.47
C VAL A 693 -27.76 0.53 34.17
N LEU A 694 -28.44 1.43 33.50
CA LEU A 694 -29.20 1.17 32.29
C LEU A 694 -28.89 2.19 31.18
N GLY A 695 -28.81 1.73 29.94
CA GLY A 695 -28.61 2.62 28.77
C GLY A 695 -29.92 3.30 28.32
N ARG A 696 -31.09 2.75 28.66
CA ARG A 696 -32.42 3.30 28.34
C ARG A 696 -33.51 2.55 29.08
N GLY A 697 -34.69 3.18 29.24
CA GLY A 697 -35.90 2.52 29.77
C GLY A 697 -36.69 3.39 30.70
N LYS A 698 -37.65 2.79 31.42
CA LYS A 698 -38.39 3.45 32.47
C LYS A 698 -37.61 3.56 33.78
N GLY A 699 -36.62 2.68 33.96
CA GLY A 699 -35.92 2.50 35.23
C GLY A 699 -36.74 1.75 36.25
N VAL A 700 -36.22 1.77 37.49
CA VAL A 700 -36.86 1.17 38.66
C VAL A 700 -37.60 2.20 39.48
N LYS A 701 -38.59 1.77 40.25
CA LYS A 701 -39.32 2.66 41.15
C LYS A 701 -38.42 3.13 42.28
N MET A 702 -38.26 4.42 42.41
CA MET A 702 -37.47 5.07 43.46
C MET A 702 -38.36 5.48 44.63
N LEU A 703 -39.47 6.19 44.37
CA LEU A 703 -40.46 6.61 45.32
C LEU A 703 -41.83 6.02 44.96
N SER A 704 -42.56 5.45 45.92
CA SER A 704 -43.89 4.92 45.71
C SER A 704 -44.95 6.01 45.72
N ILE A 705 -45.43 6.36 44.55
CA ILE A 705 -46.56 7.28 44.39
C ILE A 705 -47.75 6.49 43.81
N PRO A 706 -48.99 6.64 44.37
CA PRO A 706 -50.13 5.95 43.84
C PRO A 706 -50.38 6.31 42.39
N PRO A 707 -50.62 5.34 41.46
CA PRO A 707 -50.75 5.60 40.05
C PRO A 707 -51.83 6.61 39.67
N ALA A 708 -52.97 6.59 40.33
CA ALA A 708 -54.05 7.56 40.13
C ALA A 708 -53.57 9.01 40.41
N ARG A 709 -52.84 9.21 41.48
CA ARG A 709 -52.34 10.56 41.85
C ARG A 709 -51.26 11.05 40.89
N VAL A 710 -50.44 10.13 40.28
CA VAL A 710 -49.49 10.47 39.23
C VAL A 710 -50.19 10.91 37.94
N VAL A 711 -51.25 10.17 37.53
CA VAL A 711 -52.02 10.48 36.32
C VAL A 711 -52.76 11.81 36.49
N GLU A 712 -53.34 12.07 37.65
CA GLU A 712 -54.05 13.32 37.97
C GLU A 712 -53.11 14.47 38.35
N ARG A 713 -51.81 14.23 38.35
CA ARG A 713 -50.76 15.22 38.70
C ARG A 713 -50.92 15.83 40.11
N LEU A 714 -51.56 15.09 41.02
CA LEU A 714 -51.74 15.52 42.41
C LEU A 714 -50.50 15.28 43.27
N GLU A 715 -49.78 14.18 43.01
CA GLU A 715 -48.54 13.85 43.70
C GLU A 715 -47.50 13.36 42.72
N MET A 716 -46.31 13.94 42.77
CA MET A 716 -45.17 13.68 41.91
C MET A 716 -43.87 13.72 42.69
N MET A 717 -42.84 13.04 42.20
CA MET A 717 -41.49 13.27 42.68
C MET A 717 -40.99 14.61 42.13
N SER A 718 -40.81 15.60 43.04
CA SER A 718 -40.49 16.98 42.65
C SER A 718 -38.98 17.22 42.58
N HIS A 719 -38.23 16.64 43.53
CA HIS A 719 -36.78 16.82 43.63
C HIS A 719 -36.08 15.49 43.85
N LEU A 720 -34.87 15.41 43.29
CA LEU A 720 -33.96 14.32 43.46
C LEU A 720 -32.58 14.88 43.81
N VAL A 721 -31.94 14.35 44.81
CA VAL A 721 -30.59 14.74 45.25
C VAL A 721 -29.75 13.50 45.46
N VAL A 722 -28.51 13.54 45.02
CA VAL A 722 -27.49 12.54 45.33
C VAL A 722 -26.51 13.19 46.28
N PHE A 723 -26.24 12.56 47.42
CA PHE A 723 -25.46 13.16 48.49
C PHE A 723 -24.61 12.10 49.21
N SER A 724 -23.58 12.56 49.91
CA SER A 724 -22.69 11.76 50.74
C SER A 724 -22.93 12.06 52.22
N GLU A 725 -22.37 11.27 53.14
CA GLU A 725 -22.51 11.45 54.60
C GLU A 725 -22.08 12.82 55.13
N ARG A 726 -21.22 13.52 54.39
CA ARG A 726 -20.69 14.85 54.78
C ARG A 726 -21.58 15.99 54.33
N ASP A 727 -22.52 15.76 53.45
CA ASP A 727 -23.35 16.80 52.86
C ASP A 727 -24.55 17.16 53.78
N THR A 728 -24.98 18.40 53.68
CA THR A 728 -26.20 18.89 54.34
C THR A 728 -27.25 19.20 53.28
N ILE A 729 -28.44 18.64 53.42
CA ILE A 729 -29.57 18.91 52.50
C ILE A 729 -30.39 20.06 53.07
N THR A 730 -30.46 21.17 52.32
CA THR A 730 -31.32 22.31 52.67
C THR A 730 -32.61 22.23 51.90
N VAL A 731 -33.73 22.08 52.60
CA VAL A 731 -35.09 22.05 52.02
C VAL A 731 -35.73 23.43 52.21
N ILE A 732 -36.23 23.99 51.10
CA ILE A 732 -36.85 25.32 51.04
C ILE A 732 -38.34 25.20 50.83
N SER A 733 -39.13 25.94 51.61
CA SER A 733 -40.59 26.01 51.53
C SER A 733 -41.06 27.44 51.76
N GLY A 734 -41.39 28.20 50.73
CA GLY A 734 -41.64 29.62 50.78
C GLY A 734 -40.46 30.41 51.29
N LYS A 735 -40.64 31.13 52.39
CA LYS A 735 -39.56 31.86 53.05
C LYS A 735 -38.82 31.05 54.12
N ARG A 736 -39.17 29.78 54.31
CA ARG A 736 -38.58 28.89 55.31
C ARG A 736 -37.59 27.95 54.70
N HIS A 737 -36.54 27.65 55.48
CA HIS A 737 -35.58 26.57 55.08
C HIS A 737 -35.29 25.71 56.31
N ILE A 738 -34.94 24.48 56.09
CA ILE A 738 -34.48 23.50 57.06
C ILE A 738 -33.25 22.82 56.57
N ASN A 739 -32.21 22.76 57.36
CA ASN A 739 -30.97 22.10 57.08
C ASN A 739 -31.01 20.72 57.73
N LEU A 740 -30.99 19.67 56.93
CA LEU A 740 -31.00 18.28 57.38
C LEU A 740 -29.56 17.72 57.22
N LYS A 741 -28.93 17.51 58.38
CA LYS A 741 -27.63 16.84 58.44
C LYS A 741 -27.82 15.31 58.32
N PHE A 742 -26.75 14.59 58.07
CA PHE A 742 -26.80 13.14 57.86
C PHE A 742 -27.54 12.39 59.00
N ASN A 743 -27.34 12.76 60.26
CA ASN A 743 -28.05 12.18 61.44
C ASN A 743 -29.57 12.45 61.38
N ASP A 744 -30.00 13.61 60.90
CA ASP A 744 -31.41 13.97 60.74
C ASP A 744 -32.06 13.18 59.61
N LEU A 745 -31.25 12.77 58.64
CA LEU A 745 -31.67 12.02 57.46
C LEU A 745 -31.92 10.53 57.74
N GLU A 746 -31.35 9.98 58.82
CA GLU A 746 -31.57 8.59 59.23
C GLU A 746 -33.05 8.25 59.42
N HIS A 747 -33.84 9.22 59.95
CA HIS A 747 -35.31 9.07 60.12
C HIS A 747 -36.02 8.80 58.78
N TYR A 748 -35.48 9.23 57.64
CA TYR A 748 -36.09 9.10 56.31
C TYR A 748 -35.48 7.97 55.48
N ARG A 749 -34.55 7.19 56.06
CA ARG A 749 -34.00 6.02 55.41
C ARG A 749 -35.02 4.89 55.30
N GLY A 750 -35.02 4.22 54.18
CA GLY A 750 -35.91 3.08 53.94
C GLY A 750 -35.54 2.38 52.66
N GLU A 751 -36.14 1.21 52.46
CA GLU A 751 -36.01 0.47 51.23
C GLU A 751 -36.53 1.27 50.02
N ARG A 752 -35.82 1.19 48.91
CA ARG A 752 -36.26 1.77 47.63
C ARG A 752 -37.71 1.38 47.32
N ALA A 753 -38.43 2.23 46.62
CA ALA A 753 -39.84 2.04 46.26
C ALA A 753 -40.84 2.06 47.42
N ARG A 754 -40.46 2.51 48.61
CA ARG A 754 -41.38 2.86 49.69
C ARG A 754 -41.99 4.25 49.49
N ARG A 755 -43.02 4.58 50.27
CA ARG A 755 -43.78 5.85 50.18
C ARG A 755 -42.98 7.07 50.67
N GLY A 756 -41.99 6.88 51.53
CA GLY A 756 -41.31 7.91 52.25
C GLY A 756 -42.08 8.53 53.40
N LEU A 757 -41.40 9.19 54.32
CA LEU A 757 -41.97 9.84 55.53
C LEU A 757 -42.24 11.31 55.23
N LYS A 758 -43.23 11.91 55.95
CA LYS A 758 -43.53 13.34 55.81
C LYS A 758 -42.48 14.20 56.52
N LEU A 759 -42.06 15.28 55.84
CA LEU A 759 -41.27 16.33 56.40
C LEU A 759 -42.03 17.06 57.59
N PRO A 760 -41.35 17.78 58.48
CA PRO A 760 -41.96 18.53 59.62
C PRO A 760 -43.04 19.50 59.12
N ARG A 761 -43.95 19.86 60.06
CA ARG A 761 -44.99 20.85 59.77
C ARG A 761 -44.39 22.16 59.25
N GLY A 762 -44.85 22.64 58.12
CA GLY A 762 -44.36 23.85 57.43
C GLY A 762 -43.46 23.60 56.30
N PHE A 763 -43.05 22.33 56.05
CA PHE A 763 -42.24 21.89 54.92
C PHE A 763 -42.98 20.83 54.06
N GLN A 764 -44.29 20.80 54.12
CA GLN A 764 -45.13 19.86 53.36
C GLN A 764 -45.24 20.23 51.88
N LYS A 765 -44.88 21.49 51.53
CA LYS A 765 -44.72 21.91 50.15
C LYS A 765 -43.26 22.23 49.93
N VAL A 766 -42.54 21.40 49.18
CA VAL A 766 -41.15 21.57 48.84
C VAL A 766 -41.02 22.40 47.57
N ASP A 767 -40.48 23.61 47.70
CA ASP A 767 -40.28 24.51 46.54
C ASP A 767 -38.92 24.34 45.91
N ASP A 768 -37.85 24.08 46.71
CA ASP A 768 -36.52 23.75 46.20
C ASP A 768 -35.71 22.92 47.21
N VAL A 769 -34.67 22.23 46.73
CA VAL A 769 -33.75 21.44 47.56
C VAL A 769 -32.33 21.66 47.06
N THR A 770 -31.48 22.14 47.97
CA THR A 770 -30.06 22.41 47.69
C THR A 770 -29.16 21.55 48.56
N LEU A 771 -27.91 21.34 48.11
CA LEU A 771 -26.82 20.72 48.89
C LEU A 771 -25.86 21.84 49.33
N ASP A 772 -25.59 21.93 50.63
CA ASP A 772 -24.54 22.78 51.16
C ASP A 772 -23.26 21.93 51.30
N GLY A 773 -22.21 22.29 50.58
CA GLY A 773 -20.92 21.56 50.63
C GLY A 773 -20.28 21.26 49.31
N VAL A 774 -20.88 21.69 48.21
CA VAL A 774 -20.28 21.58 46.84
C VAL A 774 -20.03 22.94 46.27
#